data_e68ffa581fae58533acac6076ad5d52f
#
_entry.id   e68ffa581fae58533acac6076ad5d52f
#
_cell.length_a   1.000
_cell.length_b   1.000
_cell.length_c   1.000
_cell.angle_alpha   90.00
_cell.angle_beta   90.00
_cell.angle_gamma   90.00
#
_symmetry.space_group_name_H-M   'P 1'
#
loop_
_entity.id
_entity.type
_entity.pdbx_description
1 polymer ?
#
loop_
_entity_poly.entity_id
_entity_poly.type
_entity_poly.pdbx_seq_one_letter_code
_entity_poly.pdbx_strand_id
1 'polypeptide(L)'
;VGPPSVAGGGNVGRASVVAAGRPKPVPPAAKSGRKKKRMSKRRRRVYAALIMACLMMLGTITVAGAWFFQSVPKPADLEFGESTTFTYSDGTTQVAGYGEFTRKLVDEYKDLPNSVVWSLLALEDKDFFEHEGVDYKGTMRALVNNLKGGDTQGASTISQQYAGMVSDIRGDISYGRKAKEAIMAMKLEQDNSKEDILLHYLNLNFYGRGAYGIEAAAEVWFGKKVEDLTWAEGMMLVMQVKAGDGSFDPRVAGEESTAPAERWTHGMETLLTMTEDLEPEELALVEEQLAAGMPETKIALENPGSWGHNSTTGFITNPNDGYIWEELESRYGLTKEELYGEEKNTGGYTVALTIDKEVQAAAVETANRGELKREKNADGKFVDEEGAIVENRADAAEYKNEDGFFEFENDQKNAALVNYHPSMTDAVVAVEPGTGRVLGYFGGINGLGVDKAGLENPHPPSSTFKMITAGTAIQQGASIDSWWNSDSPREFEARGDAGPVSNAGRTENTDMTLTEAVRQSRNTPMYAIAEKYGATTVLETAIHMGLRTMQNTGTGDIYRFYVEEDGTITYSVHNVVPDGEGFITDSNGNIDPLASVNGLDDAGNPVRTPLDMNDLRSPFDFEIGFGQFPTTVKDMASVYATIANDGTYVETHFVEAVYKRDGTELEPIRGLEETPALDAGIARDLQWVGSTIGGEDGGLDRPFTGKTGTWEAGDDYPDGANAHTWYVGAIPQLSIAAWVGNATAESAPLLNEWGGTEDVFGSTLSYPVWKQFMDGAIEAKGYDEEDWEAPVHSGSPILDDIINEDGTIDADSPYCAATPTDTRCKREQPPGGNNTTCDPIAEAFGLCTPGTGGNNGNGNGRGDDD
;
A
#
# COMPACT_ATOMS: atom_id res chain seq x y z
N VAL A 1 -34.62 -2.58 -38.99
CA VAL A 1 -35.45 -3.03 -40.13
C VAL A 1 -36.74 -3.48 -39.53
N GLY A 2 -37.77 -2.75 -39.83
CA GLY A 2 -39.14 -2.83 -39.30
C GLY A 2 -40.02 -3.89 -39.95
N PRO A 3 -41.32 -3.84 -39.64
CA PRO A 3 -42.23 -4.97 -39.57
C PRO A 3 -42.99 -5.28 -40.87
N PRO A 4 -43.93 -6.20 -40.86
CA PRO A 4 -45.32 -5.83 -41.07
C PRO A 4 -46.32 -6.68 -40.26
N SER A 5 -47.33 -6.11 -39.71
CA SER A 5 -48.76 -5.78 -40.08
C SER A 5 -49.49 -6.82 -40.95
N VAL A 6 -50.71 -7.08 -40.52
CA VAL A 6 -52.02 -6.99 -41.19
C VAL A 6 -52.96 -8.02 -40.61
N ALA A 7 -54.07 -7.58 -39.92
CA ALA A 7 -55.43 -7.38 -40.30
C ALA A 7 -56.20 -8.70 -40.49
N GLY A 8 -57.37 -8.86 -40.04
CA GLY A 8 -58.59 -8.15 -39.90
C GLY A 8 -59.77 -9.06 -39.76
N GLY A 9 -60.84 -8.51 -39.36
CA GLY A 9 -62.23 -8.77 -39.70
C GLY A 9 -62.99 -9.59 -38.67
N GLY A 10 -63.87 -9.14 -37.89
CA GLY A 10 -65.13 -8.42 -38.19
C GLY A 10 -66.26 -9.37 -38.37
N ASN A 11 -67.19 -9.44 -37.42
CA ASN A 11 -68.55 -9.25 -37.76
C ASN A 11 -69.50 -9.10 -36.56
N VAL A 12 -70.34 -8.15 -36.71
CA VAL A 12 -71.46 -7.61 -35.99
C VAL A 12 -72.68 -8.51 -36.15
N GLY A 13 -73.57 -8.55 -35.18
CA GLY A 13 -74.93 -9.09 -35.29
C GLY A 13 -75.71 -9.01 -33.98
N ARG A 14 -76.23 -7.92 -33.70
CA ARG A 14 -77.56 -7.35 -33.56
C ARG A 14 -78.46 -8.07 -32.57
N ALA A 15 -78.89 -7.23 -31.67
CA ALA A 15 -80.03 -7.33 -30.72
C ALA A 15 -81.37 -7.63 -31.34
N SER A 16 -82.28 -8.21 -30.54
CA SER A 16 -83.71 -7.90 -30.63
C SER A 16 -84.35 -8.10 -29.27
N VAL A 17 -85.15 -7.08 -28.96
CA VAL A 17 -85.98 -6.87 -27.80
C VAL A 17 -87.35 -7.41 -28.17
N VAL A 18 -88.05 -8.06 -27.21
CA VAL A 18 -89.58 -7.99 -27.09
C VAL A 18 -89.88 -8.40 -25.65
N ALA A 19 -90.31 -7.52 -24.82
CA ALA A 19 -91.61 -6.96 -24.42
C ALA A 19 -92.43 -7.84 -23.44
N ALA A 20 -92.77 -7.18 -22.45
CA ALA A 20 -93.64 -7.39 -21.26
C ALA A 20 -94.93 -8.19 -21.41
N GLY A 21 -95.30 -8.90 -20.34
CA GLY A 21 -96.70 -9.39 -20.08
C GLY A 21 -96.93 -9.53 -18.58
N ARG A 22 -97.83 -8.81 -18.08
CA ARG A 22 -98.32 -8.65 -16.70
C ARG A 22 -99.09 -9.84 -16.15
N PRO A 23 -99.45 -9.88 -14.84
CA PRO A 23 -99.60 -11.10 -14.00
C PRO A 23 -101.00 -11.56 -13.78
N LYS A 24 -101.17 -12.75 -13.25
CA LYS A 24 -102.46 -13.22 -12.64
C LYS A 24 -102.21 -14.09 -11.42
N PRO A 25 -103.19 -14.28 -10.59
CA PRO A 25 -103.03 -14.22 -9.12
C PRO A 25 -102.90 -15.54 -8.39
N VAL A 26 -102.40 -15.46 -7.20
CA VAL A 26 -102.15 -16.52 -6.21
C VAL A 26 -103.40 -17.12 -5.64
N PRO A 27 -103.48 -18.45 -5.40
CA PRO A 27 -104.28 -19.06 -4.38
C PRO A 27 -103.45 -19.71 -3.26
N PRO A 28 -104.02 -19.96 -2.09
CA PRO A 28 -103.35 -20.05 -0.84
C PRO A 28 -102.60 -21.33 -0.49
N ALA A 29 -101.72 -21.22 0.46
CA ALA A 29 -100.81 -22.22 0.98
C ALA A 29 -101.46 -23.47 1.54
N ALA A 30 -101.00 -24.65 1.09
CA ALA A 30 -101.18 -25.90 1.78
C ALA A 30 -99.90 -26.33 2.45
N LYS A 31 -99.90 -26.53 3.74
CA LYS A 31 -98.84 -27.12 4.54
C LYS A 31 -98.56 -28.51 4.08
N SER A 32 -97.35 -28.83 3.53
CA SER A 32 -96.91 -30.19 3.27
C SER A 32 -95.70 -30.50 4.07
N GLY A 33 -95.74 -31.49 4.86
CA GLY A 33 -94.73 -32.07 5.71
C GLY A 33 -93.44 -32.45 4.94
N ARG A 34 -92.25 -31.93 5.41
CA ARG A 34 -90.98 -32.29 4.90
C ARG A 34 -90.63 -33.77 5.14
N LYS A 35 -90.79 -34.61 4.15
CA LYS A 35 -90.25 -35.98 4.17
C LYS A 35 -88.75 -35.84 3.90
N LYS A 36 -87.85 -36.13 4.88
CA LYS A 36 -86.42 -36.32 4.71
C LYS A 36 -86.14 -37.39 3.61
N LYS A 37 -85.80 -36.96 2.40
CA LYS A 37 -85.33 -37.83 1.35
C LYS A 37 -84.01 -38.52 1.83
N ARG A 38 -84.05 -39.79 2.17
CA ARG A 38 -82.87 -40.64 2.42
C ARG A 38 -82.08 -40.68 1.13
N MET A 39 -80.81 -40.11 1.19
CA MET A 39 -79.82 -40.24 0.06
C MET A 39 -79.69 -41.71 -0.37
N SER A 40 -79.67 -41.94 -1.67
CA SER A 40 -79.47 -43.29 -2.25
C SER A 40 -78.09 -43.86 -1.84
N LYS A 41 -78.01 -45.20 -1.69
CA LYS A 41 -76.77 -45.89 -1.32
C LYS A 41 -75.60 -45.53 -2.26
N ARG A 42 -75.88 -45.20 -3.55
CA ARG A 42 -74.89 -44.79 -4.54
C ARG A 42 -74.34 -43.37 -4.23
N ARG A 43 -75.17 -42.43 -3.86
CA ARG A 43 -74.72 -41.10 -3.45
C ARG A 43 -73.94 -41.15 -2.15
N ARG A 44 -74.29 -41.95 -1.17
CA ARG A 44 -73.48 -42.14 0.07
C ARG A 44 -72.11 -42.73 -0.20
N ARG A 45 -71.97 -43.66 -1.15
CA ARG A 45 -70.68 -44.25 -1.57
C ARG A 45 -69.82 -43.22 -2.28
N VAL A 46 -70.41 -42.36 -3.14
CA VAL A 46 -69.69 -41.29 -3.82
C VAL A 46 -69.21 -40.23 -2.83
N TYR A 47 -70.04 -39.81 -1.87
CA TYR A 47 -69.58 -38.87 -0.84
C TYR A 47 -68.54 -39.49 0.10
N ALA A 48 -68.63 -40.74 0.45
CA ALA A 48 -67.61 -41.46 1.23
C ALA A 48 -66.31 -41.58 0.46
N ALA A 49 -66.38 -41.85 -0.84
CA ALA A 49 -65.16 -41.90 -1.69
C ALA A 49 -64.51 -40.52 -1.86
N LEU A 50 -65.28 -39.42 -2.00
CA LEU A 50 -64.82 -38.06 -2.04
C LEU A 50 -64.19 -37.60 -0.72
N ILE A 51 -64.81 -37.94 0.43
CA ILE A 51 -64.22 -37.67 1.76
C ILE A 51 -62.91 -38.46 1.93
N MET A 52 -62.86 -39.73 1.51
CA MET A 52 -61.63 -40.54 1.58
C MET A 52 -60.51 -40.03 0.66
N ALA A 53 -60.91 -39.57 -0.55
CA ALA A 53 -59.98 -38.92 -1.45
C ALA A 53 -59.44 -37.58 -0.88
N CYS A 54 -60.30 -36.76 -0.24
CA CYS A 54 -59.88 -35.55 0.45
C CYS A 54 -58.98 -35.86 1.65
N LEU A 55 -59.28 -36.90 2.43
CA LEU A 55 -58.43 -37.33 3.55
C LEU A 55 -57.04 -37.86 3.08
N MET A 56 -57.01 -38.63 1.97
CA MET A 56 -55.78 -39.08 1.38
C MET A 56 -54.95 -37.90 0.82
N MET A 57 -55.63 -36.94 0.16
CA MET A 57 -54.99 -35.75 -0.35
C MET A 57 -54.43 -34.90 0.80
N LEU A 58 -55.18 -34.72 1.88
CA LEU A 58 -54.70 -34.07 3.10
C LEU A 58 -53.51 -34.81 3.73
N GLY A 59 -53.56 -36.12 3.82
CA GLY A 59 -52.48 -36.96 4.31
C GLY A 59 -51.20 -36.86 3.45
N THR A 60 -51.37 -36.81 2.12
CA THR A 60 -50.22 -36.68 1.18
C THR A 60 -49.60 -35.28 1.28
N ILE A 61 -50.44 -34.24 1.44
CA ILE A 61 -49.98 -32.87 1.65
C ILE A 61 -49.24 -32.74 2.98
N THR A 62 -49.75 -33.39 4.05
CA THR A 62 -49.08 -33.38 5.36
C THR A 62 -47.71 -34.09 5.35
N VAL A 63 -47.63 -35.28 4.69
CA VAL A 63 -46.34 -36.01 4.56
C VAL A 63 -45.35 -35.29 3.66
N ALA A 64 -45.82 -34.73 2.53
CA ALA A 64 -44.97 -33.93 1.65
C ALA A 64 -44.50 -32.67 2.35
N GLY A 65 -45.39 -32.00 3.11
CA GLY A 65 -45.03 -30.83 3.93
C GLY A 65 -43.96 -31.19 4.99
N ALA A 66 -44.16 -32.30 5.74
CA ALA A 66 -43.22 -32.73 6.76
C ALA A 66 -41.84 -33.12 6.17
N TRP A 67 -41.82 -33.76 4.99
CA TRP A 67 -40.58 -34.06 4.28
C TRP A 67 -39.84 -32.82 3.81
N PHE A 68 -40.57 -31.85 3.27
CA PHE A 68 -40.04 -30.58 2.84
C PHE A 68 -39.52 -29.73 4.03
N PHE A 69 -40.22 -29.81 5.17
CA PHE A 69 -39.77 -29.15 6.41
C PHE A 69 -38.41 -29.65 6.91
N GLN A 70 -38.00 -30.90 6.64
CA GLN A 70 -36.73 -31.47 7.10
C GLN A 70 -35.53 -31.06 6.20
N SER A 71 -35.77 -30.54 5.00
CA SER A 71 -34.72 -30.25 4.01
C SER A 71 -34.22 -28.80 4.01
N VAL A 72 -34.71 -27.94 4.90
CA VAL A 72 -34.31 -26.52 4.97
C VAL A 72 -33.08 -26.39 5.84
N PRO A 73 -31.96 -25.77 5.33
CA PRO A 73 -30.79 -25.49 6.12
C PRO A 73 -31.09 -24.58 7.31
N LYS A 74 -30.30 -24.70 8.39
CA LYS A 74 -30.39 -23.79 9.52
C LYS A 74 -29.65 -22.51 9.22
N PRO A 75 -30.09 -21.33 9.72
CA PRO A 75 -29.37 -20.07 9.53
C PRO A 75 -27.92 -20.08 10.02
N ALA A 76 -27.64 -20.79 11.12
CA ALA A 76 -26.29 -20.97 11.66
C ALA A 76 -25.33 -21.73 10.74
N ASP A 77 -25.83 -22.38 9.67
CA ASP A 77 -25.00 -23.10 8.69
C ASP A 77 -24.56 -22.16 7.53
N LEU A 78 -24.94 -20.88 7.59
CA LEU A 78 -24.60 -19.86 6.60
C LEU A 78 -23.47 -18.98 7.14
N GLU A 79 -22.27 -19.49 7.13
CA GLU A 79 -21.08 -18.69 7.37
C GLU A 79 -20.62 -18.09 6.03
N PHE A 80 -20.34 -16.78 6.03
CA PHE A 80 -19.90 -16.02 4.85
C PHE A 80 -18.43 -15.66 5.03
N GLY A 81 -17.71 -15.49 3.93
CA GLY A 81 -16.42 -14.84 3.93
C GLY A 81 -16.58 -13.32 4.18
N GLU A 82 -15.57 -12.71 4.77
CA GLU A 82 -15.51 -11.27 5.04
C GLU A 82 -14.28 -10.66 4.40
N SER A 83 -14.34 -9.40 4.00
CA SER A 83 -13.15 -8.68 3.53
C SER A 83 -12.18 -8.43 4.68
N THR A 84 -10.89 -8.48 4.38
CA THR A 84 -9.83 -8.11 5.32
C THR A 84 -9.65 -6.61 5.34
N THR A 85 -9.38 -6.04 6.50
CA THR A 85 -9.14 -4.60 6.71
C THR A 85 -7.68 -4.39 7.13
N PHE A 86 -7.02 -3.43 6.51
CA PHE A 86 -5.69 -2.95 6.90
C PHE A 86 -5.81 -1.66 7.68
N THR A 87 -5.10 -1.54 8.80
CA THR A 87 -5.10 -0.36 9.66
C THR A 87 -3.69 0.19 9.82
N TYR A 88 -3.59 1.44 10.28
CA TYR A 88 -2.34 1.95 10.84
C TYR A 88 -1.94 1.15 12.08
N SER A 89 -0.76 1.42 12.61
CA SER A 89 -0.23 0.77 13.81
C SER A 89 -1.08 0.93 15.07
N ASP A 90 -2.06 1.85 15.05
CA ASP A 90 -3.05 2.02 16.12
C ASP A 90 -4.11 0.89 16.16
N GLY A 91 -4.14 0.01 15.17
CA GLY A 91 -5.09 -1.11 15.05
C GLY A 91 -6.53 -0.71 14.78
N THR A 92 -6.80 0.59 14.59
CA THR A 92 -8.16 1.13 14.50
C THR A 92 -8.42 2.03 13.30
N THR A 93 -7.46 2.88 12.93
CA THR A 93 -7.59 3.77 11.78
C THR A 93 -7.35 2.99 10.49
N GLN A 94 -8.36 2.85 9.67
CA GLN A 94 -8.30 2.05 8.45
C GLN A 94 -7.47 2.73 7.37
N VAL A 95 -6.72 1.91 6.62
CA VAL A 95 -5.85 2.29 5.50
C VAL A 95 -6.40 1.77 4.19
N ALA A 96 -6.77 0.50 4.15
CA ALA A 96 -7.25 -0.18 2.97
C ALA A 96 -8.16 -1.37 3.32
N GLY A 97 -8.90 -1.86 2.32
CA GLY A 97 -9.69 -3.09 2.39
C GLY A 97 -9.31 -4.04 1.27
N TYR A 98 -9.42 -5.34 1.49
CA TYR A 98 -9.15 -6.37 0.51
C TYR A 98 -10.25 -7.44 0.51
N GLY A 99 -10.97 -7.58 -0.61
CA GLY A 99 -12.08 -8.50 -0.78
C GLY A 99 -12.91 -8.13 -2.01
N GLU A 100 -13.84 -9.01 -2.40
CA GLU A 100 -14.77 -8.74 -3.51
C GLU A 100 -15.77 -7.63 -3.16
N PHE A 101 -16.24 -7.66 -1.90
CA PHE A 101 -17.20 -6.70 -1.38
C PHE A 101 -16.79 -6.31 0.04
N THR A 102 -17.15 -5.10 0.47
CA THR A 102 -17.07 -4.77 1.89
C THR A 102 -18.12 -5.58 2.64
N ARG A 103 -17.69 -6.54 3.43
CA ARG A 103 -18.57 -7.38 4.26
C ARG A 103 -18.07 -7.36 5.69
N LYS A 104 -18.96 -6.91 6.58
CA LYS A 104 -18.72 -6.86 8.01
C LYS A 104 -20.03 -7.18 8.70
N LEU A 105 -19.98 -8.07 9.65
CA LEU A 105 -21.16 -8.62 10.30
C LEU A 105 -21.33 -8.03 11.70
N VAL A 106 -22.58 -7.89 12.13
CA VAL A 106 -22.92 -7.65 13.53
C VAL A 106 -23.04 -8.99 14.23
N ASP A 107 -22.37 -9.18 15.36
CA ASP A 107 -22.31 -10.47 16.04
C ASP A 107 -23.57 -10.78 16.85
N GLU A 108 -24.12 -9.78 17.56
CA GLU A 108 -25.28 -9.97 18.42
C GLU A 108 -26.39 -8.97 18.11
N TYR A 109 -27.64 -9.41 18.20
CA TYR A 109 -28.82 -8.56 17.96
C TYR A 109 -28.85 -7.30 18.85
N LYS A 110 -28.35 -7.39 20.08
CA LYS A 110 -28.30 -6.25 21.03
C LYS A 110 -27.43 -5.08 20.53
N ASP A 111 -26.51 -5.34 19.57
CA ASP A 111 -25.62 -4.34 19.00
C ASP A 111 -26.28 -3.60 17.81
N LEU A 112 -27.48 -4.02 17.40
CA LEU A 112 -28.29 -3.33 16.41
C LEU A 112 -29.09 -2.20 17.07
N PRO A 113 -28.98 -0.95 16.58
CA PRO A 113 -29.74 0.16 17.12
C PRO A 113 -31.23 0.09 16.69
N ASN A 114 -32.11 0.64 17.51
CA ASN A 114 -33.53 0.76 17.19
C ASN A 114 -33.80 1.50 15.88
N SER A 115 -32.96 2.48 15.55
CA SER A 115 -33.03 3.25 14.30
C SER A 115 -32.95 2.36 13.04
N VAL A 116 -32.19 1.27 13.08
CA VAL A 116 -32.06 0.29 11.97
C VAL A 116 -33.20 -0.72 12.02
N VAL A 117 -33.41 -1.35 13.18
CA VAL A 117 -34.40 -2.42 13.33
C VAL A 117 -35.79 -1.94 12.97
N TRP A 118 -36.25 -0.85 13.59
CA TRP A 118 -37.59 -0.34 13.34
C TRP A 118 -37.77 0.32 11.97
N SER A 119 -36.68 0.88 11.38
CA SER A 119 -36.71 1.35 10.00
C SER A 119 -36.93 0.20 9.02
N LEU A 120 -36.29 -0.94 9.24
CA LEU A 120 -36.54 -2.14 8.45
C LEU A 120 -37.95 -2.64 8.58
N LEU A 121 -38.46 -2.74 9.82
CA LEU A 121 -39.82 -3.17 10.09
C LEU A 121 -40.85 -2.24 9.46
N ALA A 122 -40.65 -0.93 9.55
CA ALA A 122 -41.54 0.07 8.96
C ALA A 122 -41.70 -0.07 7.44
N LEU A 123 -40.61 -0.43 6.73
CA LEU A 123 -40.62 -0.57 5.27
C LEU A 123 -41.06 -1.94 4.78
N GLU A 124 -40.73 -3.01 5.52
CA GLU A 124 -40.81 -4.37 5.00
C GLU A 124 -41.85 -5.22 5.71
N ASP A 125 -42.03 -5.09 7.04
CA ASP A 125 -42.89 -5.98 7.82
C ASP A 125 -43.26 -5.42 9.20
N LYS A 126 -44.24 -4.49 9.25
CA LYS A 126 -44.65 -3.84 10.49
C LYS A 126 -45.10 -4.77 11.60
N ASP A 127 -45.78 -5.86 11.21
CA ASP A 127 -46.37 -6.81 12.13
C ASP A 127 -45.41 -7.98 12.40
N PHE A 128 -44.06 -7.83 12.15
CA PHE A 128 -43.07 -8.89 12.21
C PHE A 128 -43.07 -9.69 13.52
N PHE A 129 -43.21 -8.99 14.65
CA PHE A 129 -43.24 -9.64 15.96
C PHE A 129 -44.61 -10.27 16.30
N GLU A 130 -45.67 -10.02 15.48
CA GLU A 130 -47.04 -10.52 15.75
C GLU A 130 -47.39 -11.82 15.03
N HIS A 131 -46.64 -12.21 13.97
CA HIS A 131 -46.96 -13.40 13.17
C HIS A 131 -45.90 -14.50 13.33
N GLU A 132 -46.20 -15.72 12.84
CA GLU A 132 -45.31 -16.90 12.85
C GLU A 132 -44.88 -17.25 11.41
N GLY A 133 -43.95 -16.50 10.84
CA GLY A 133 -43.34 -16.70 9.50
C GLY A 133 -44.16 -16.15 8.34
N VAL A 134 -45.46 -16.07 8.46
CA VAL A 134 -46.36 -15.59 7.40
C VAL A 134 -47.44 -14.67 8.00
N ASP A 135 -47.52 -13.44 7.51
CA ASP A 135 -48.69 -12.56 7.81
C ASP A 135 -49.88 -12.90 6.92
N TYR A 136 -50.75 -13.74 7.42
CA TYR A 136 -51.99 -14.11 6.72
C TYR A 136 -52.97 -12.94 6.57
N LYS A 137 -53.01 -11.99 7.53
CA LYS A 137 -53.87 -10.83 7.48
C LYS A 137 -53.40 -9.84 6.40
N GLY A 138 -52.11 -9.54 6.34
CA GLY A 138 -51.50 -8.68 5.33
C GLY A 138 -51.56 -9.30 3.93
N THR A 139 -51.32 -10.60 3.79
CA THR A 139 -51.46 -11.32 2.51
C THR A 139 -52.89 -11.25 1.97
N MET A 140 -53.90 -11.44 2.82
CA MET A 140 -55.29 -11.29 2.41
C MET A 140 -55.66 -9.85 2.08
N ARG A 141 -55.16 -8.85 2.82
CA ARG A 141 -55.34 -7.43 2.55
C ARG A 141 -54.76 -7.05 1.19
N ALA A 142 -53.51 -7.46 0.91
CA ALA A 142 -52.84 -7.23 -0.37
C ALA A 142 -53.54 -7.91 -1.54
N LEU A 143 -54.02 -9.15 -1.37
CA LEU A 143 -54.81 -9.84 -2.39
C LEU A 143 -56.09 -9.12 -2.76
N VAL A 144 -56.83 -8.61 -1.75
CA VAL A 144 -58.03 -7.86 -1.96
C VAL A 144 -57.76 -6.53 -2.64
N ASN A 145 -56.68 -5.85 -2.28
CA ASN A 145 -56.25 -4.59 -2.88
C ASN A 145 -55.83 -4.77 -4.36
N ASN A 146 -55.02 -5.75 -4.64
CA ASN A 146 -54.62 -6.11 -6.01
C ASN A 146 -55.77 -6.53 -6.91
N LEU A 147 -56.77 -7.22 -6.36
CA LEU A 147 -58.01 -7.58 -7.08
C LEU A 147 -58.92 -6.37 -7.35
N LYS A 148 -58.79 -5.30 -6.56
CA LYS A 148 -59.55 -4.03 -6.75
C LYS A 148 -58.87 -3.07 -7.72
N GLY A 149 -57.66 -3.42 -8.24
CA GLY A 149 -56.91 -2.59 -9.15
C GLY A 149 -56.13 -1.45 -8.43
N GLY A 150 -55.90 -1.58 -7.14
CA GLY A 150 -54.97 -0.70 -6.40
C GLY A 150 -53.51 -1.04 -6.70
N ASP A 151 -52.61 -0.16 -6.24
CA ASP A 151 -51.16 -0.37 -6.37
C ASP A 151 -50.75 -1.72 -5.77
N THR A 152 -49.78 -2.37 -6.44
CA THR A 152 -49.26 -3.68 -6.03
C THR A 152 -48.62 -3.58 -4.67
N GLN A 153 -49.31 -4.00 -3.62
CA GLN A 153 -48.76 -4.08 -2.26
C GLN A 153 -47.97 -5.39 -2.11
N GLY A 154 -46.71 -5.29 -1.66
CA GLY A 154 -45.92 -6.43 -1.24
C GLY A 154 -46.53 -7.05 0.03
N ALA A 155 -46.59 -8.39 0.06
CA ALA A 155 -47.16 -9.12 1.18
C ALA A 155 -46.22 -10.22 1.67
N SER A 156 -44.91 -10.09 1.42
CA SER A 156 -43.89 -11.04 1.88
C SER A 156 -43.32 -10.56 3.19
N THR A 157 -43.29 -11.42 4.20
CA THR A 157 -42.64 -11.12 5.48
C THR A 157 -41.13 -11.16 5.37
N ILE A 158 -40.40 -10.55 6.33
CA ILE A 158 -38.94 -10.62 6.43
C ILE A 158 -38.52 -12.09 6.51
N SER A 159 -39.19 -12.94 7.30
CA SER A 159 -38.88 -14.38 7.38
C SER A 159 -39.03 -15.09 6.03
N GLN A 160 -39.99 -14.71 5.18
CA GLN A 160 -40.12 -15.23 3.82
C GLN A 160 -39.01 -14.74 2.89
N GLN A 161 -38.62 -13.48 3.03
CA GLN A 161 -37.50 -12.92 2.25
C GLN A 161 -36.19 -13.60 2.62
N TYR A 162 -35.93 -13.75 3.92
CA TYR A 162 -34.75 -14.46 4.44
C TYR A 162 -34.72 -15.93 3.99
N ALA A 163 -35.85 -16.65 4.12
CA ALA A 163 -35.97 -18.01 3.61
C ALA A 163 -35.66 -18.12 2.12
N GLY A 164 -36.07 -17.13 1.32
CA GLY A 164 -35.76 -17.06 -0.11
C GLY A 164 -34.28 -16.80 -0.42
N MET A 165 -33.59 -16.05 0.47
CA MET A 165 -32.15 -15.75 0.32
C MET A 165 -31.29 -16.99 0.60
N VAL A 166 -31.61 -17.74 1.66
CA VAL A 166 -30.82 -18.92 2.10
C VAL A 166 -31.07 -20.18 1.29
N SER A 167 -32.11 -20.22 0.48
CA SER A 167 -32.52 -21.44 -0.22
C SER A 167 -32.15 -21.51 -1.69
N ASP A 168 -31.46 -20.51 -2.22
CA ASP A 168 -31.10 -20.38 -3.64
C ASP A 168 -32.28 -20.59 -4.64
N ILE A 169 -33.49 -20.34 -4.18
CA ILE A 169 -34.73 -20.53 -4.98
C ILE A 169 -35.08 -19.27 -5.81
N ARG A 170 -34.28 -18.21 -5.75
CA ARG A 170 -34.60 -16.89 -6.38
C ARG A 170 -34.74 -16.94 -7.90
N GLY A 171 -34.15 -17.92 -8.57
CA GLY A 171 -34.20 -18.08 -10.03
C GLY A 171 -35.54 -18.55 -10.59
N ASP A 172 -36.49 -19.12 -9.79
CA ASP A 172 -37.73 -19.68 -10.25
C ASP A 172 -38.94 -18.77 -9.98
N ILE A 173 -39.53 -18.18 -11.03
CA ILE A 173 -40.70 -17.29 -10.94
C ILE A 173 -41.98 -18.14 -11.01
N SER A 174 -42.37 -18.82 -9.92
CA SER A 174 -43.60 -19.63 -9.89
C SER A 174 -44.39 -19.47 -8.58
N TYR A 175 -45.69 -19.69 -8.64
CA TYR A 175 -46.53 -19.77 -7.41
C TYR A 175 -46.05 -20.89 -6.46
N GLY A 176 -45.39 -21.93 -6.99
CA GLY A 176 -44.79 -23.00 -6.20
C GLY A 176 -43.61 -22.49 -5.34
N ARG A 177 -42.86 -21.53 -5.82
CA ARG A 177 -41.80 -20.88 -5.08
C ARG A 177 -42.35 -20.12 -3.85
N LYS A 178 -43.35 -19.28 -4.04
CA LYS A 178 -43.97 -18.53 -2.93
C LYS A 178 -44.56 -19.42 -1.85
N ALA A 179 -45.12 -20.57 -2.21
CA ALA A 179 -45.58 -21.57 -1.25
C ALA A 179 -44.41 -22.22 -0.47
N LYS A 180 -43.30 -22.49 -1.15
CA LYS A 180 -42.07 -23.00 -0.51
C LYS A 180 -41.50 -21.95 0.46
N GLU A 181 -41.31 -20.71 0.04
CA GLU A 181 -40.84 -19.61 0.89
C GLU A 181 -41.70 -19.47 2.17
N ALA A 182 -43.00 -19.52 2.06
CA ALA A 182 -43.90 -19.44 3.20
C ALA A 182 -43.73 -20.61 4.19
N ILE A 183 -43.57 -21.83 3.69
CA ILE A 183 -43.35 -23.02 4.53
C ILE A 183 -41.96 -22.94 5.20
N MET A 184 -40.92 -22.47 4.45
CA MET A 184 -39.58 -22.28 4.99
C MET A 184 -39.54 -21.20 6.07
N ALA A 185 -40.22 -20.08 5.87
CA ALA A 185 -40.35 -19.02 6.86
C ALA A 185 -40.97 -19.49 8.17
N MET A 186 -42.08 -20.28 8.11
CA MET A 186 -42.66 -20.87 9.30
C MET A 186 -41.75 -21.82 10.03
N LYS A 187 -40.86 -22.56 9.32
CA LYS A 187 -39.87 -23.42 9.94
C LYS A 187 -38.75 -22.63 10.59
N LEU A 188 -38.25 -21.61 9.89
CA LEU A 188 -37.21 -20.74 10.44
C LEU A 188 -37.62 -20.14 11.78
N GLU A 189 -38.84 -19.66 11.90
CA GLU A 189 -39.37 -19.11 13.15
C GLU A 189 -39.70 -20.16 14.25
N GLN A 190 -39.74 -21.45 13.91
CA GLN A 190 -39.79 -22.52 14.91
C GLN A 190 -38.43 -22.85 15.52
N ASP A 191 -37.36 -22.70 14.74
CA ASP A 191 -36.01 -23.07 15.13
C ASP A 191 -35.16 -21.89 15.61
N ASN A 192 -35.56 -20.62 15.31
CA ASN A 192 -34.81 -19.40 15.63
C ASN A 192 -35.71 -18.34 16.26
N SER A 193 -35.15 -17.46 17.07
CA SER A 193 -35.87 -16.29 17.59
C SER A 193 -36.10 -15.27 16.48
N LYS A 194 -37.03 -14.33 16.72
CA LYS A 194 -37.27 -13.19 15.81
C LYS A 194 -36.04 -12.31 15.69
N GLU A 195 -35.34 -12.12 16.79
CA GLU A 195 -34.10 -11.36 16.90
C GLU A 195 -32.99 -11.98 16.06
N ASP A 196 -32.82 -13.32 16.13
CA ASP A 196 -31.83 -14.02 15.31
C ASP A 196 -32.14 -13.89 13.81
N ILE A 197 -33.40 -13.98 13.44
CA ILE A 197 -33.82 -13.80 12.03
C ILE A 197 -33.53 -12.40 11.53
N LEU A 198 -33.79 -11.35 12.34
CA LEU A 198 -33.48 -9.98 11.98
C LEU A 198 -31.98 -9.75 11.86
N LEU A 199 -31.18 -10.24 12.80
CA LEU A 199 -29.75 -10.14 12.78
C LEU A 199 -29.17 -10.77 11.50
N HIS A 200 -29.53 -12.00 11.21
CA HIS A 200 -29.06 -12.70 10.01
C HIS A 200 -29.56 -12.05 8.72
N TYR A 201 -30.79 -11.55 8.71
CA TYR A 201 -31.35 -10.84 7.56
C TYR A 201 -30.58 -9.53 7.28
N LEU A 202 -30.28 -8.73 8.30
CA LEU A 202 -29.53 -7.50 8.18
C LEU A 202 -28.06 -7.75 7.77
N ASN A 203 -27.47 -8.84 8.23
CA ASN A 203 -26.10 -9.25 7.86
C ASN A 203 -26.01 -9.82 6.44
N LEU A 204 -27.10 -10.37 5.89
CA LEU A 204 -27.08 -11.02 4.59
C LEU A 204 -27.40 -10.10 3.42
N ASN A 205 -28.11 -9.02 3.66
CA ASN A 205 -28.58 -8.14 2.59
C ASN A 205 -27.45 -7.30 1.98
N PHE A 206 -27.61 -7.03 0.69
CA PHE A 206 -26.82 -6.06 -0.06
C PHE A 206 -27.47 -4.67 0.04
N TYR A 207 -26.69 -3.68 0.42
CA TYR A 207 -27.15 -2.30 0.67
C TYR A 207 -26.68 -1.32 -0.42
N GLY A 208 -26.29 -1.81 -1.58
CA GLY A 208 -25.68 -0.97 -2.60
C GLY A 208 -24.22 -0.61 -2.29
N ARG A 209 -23.53 0.04 -3.22
CA ARG A 209 -22.15 0.50 -3.09
C ARG A 209 -21.17 -0.60 -2.63
N GLY A 210 -21.44 -1.87 -3.03
CA GLY A 210 -20.63 -3.03 -2.66
C GLY A 210 -20.71 -3.48 -1.20
N ALA A 211 -21.61 -2.92 -0.40
CA ALA A 211 -21.73 -3.26 1.01
C ALA A 211 -22.68 -4.45 1.24
N TYR A 212 -22.17 -5.54 1.80
CA TYR A 212 -22.94 -6.67 2.32
C TYR A 212 -22.90 -6.67 3.85
N GLY A 213 -24.10 -6.71 4.46
CA GLY A 213 -24.27 -6.54 5.91
C GLY A 213 -24.45 -5.08 6.32
N ILE A 214 -25.24 -4.89 7.37
CA ILE A 214 -25.65 -3.53 7.82
C ILE A 214 -24.47 -2.77 8.45
N GLU A 215 -23.51 -3.43 9.09
CA GLU A 215 -22.29 -2.82 9.64
C GLU A 215 -21.41 -2.28 8.51
N ALA A 216 -21.15 -3.10 7.47
CA ALA A 216 -20.43 -2.66 6.28
C ALA A 216 -21.14 -1.49 5.57
N ALA A 217 -22.48 -1.53 5.52
CA ALA A 217 -23.27 -0.46 4.93
C ALA A 217 -23.14 0.86 5.70
N ALA A 218 -23.19 0.82 7.03
CA ALA A 218 -22.98 1.99 7.89
C ALA A 218 -21.63 2.65 7.63
N GLU A 219 -20.61 1.85 7.48
CA GLU A 219 -19.25 2.31 7.20
C GLU A 219 -19.10 2.90 5.80
N VAL A 220 -19.57 2.17 4.76
CA VAL A 220 -19.44 2.59 3.35
C VAL A 220 -20.28 3.85 3.06
N TRP A 221 -21.48 3.93 3.62
CA TRP A 221 -22.40 5.04 3.33
C TRP A 221 -22.14 6.29 4.18
N PHE A 222 -21.75 6.10 5.47
CA PHE A 222 -21.65 7.20 6.44
C PHE A 222 -20.32 7.28 7.17
N GLY A 223 -19.48 6.22 7.15
CA GLY A 223 -18.23 6.12 7.90
C GLY A 223 -18.46 6.03 9.40
N LYS A 224 -19.50 5.32 9.80
CA LYS A 224 -19.93 5.11 11.17
C LYS A 224 -20.07 3.63 11.45
N LYS A 225 -20.01 3.24 12.71
CA LYS A 225 -20.50 1.94 13.15
C LYS A 225 -22.03 1.91 13.08
N VAL A 226 -22.60 0.72 12.98
CA VAL A 226 -24.06 0.54 12.95
C VAL A 226 -24.73 1.11 14.20
N GLU A 227 -24.10 0.97 15.37
CA GLU A 227 -24.62 1.46 16.66
C GLU A 227 -24.81 3.00 16.72
N ASP A 228 -24.06 3.75 15.89
CA ASP A 228 -24.07 5.22 15.81
C ASP A 228 -25.02 5.78 14.75
N LEU A 229 -25.78 4.93 14.06
CA LEU A 229 -26.70 5.37 13.00
C LEU A 229 -27.93 6.08 13.56
N THR A 230 -28.21 7.26 13.03
CA THR A 230 -29.44 8.00 13.27
C THR A 230 -30.65 7.34 12.58
N TRP A 231 -31.86 7.74 12.91
CA TRP A 231 -33.09 7.27 12.26
C TRP A 231 -33.10 7.55 10.75
N ALA A 232 -32.63 8.74 10.36
CA ALA A 232 -32.52 9.13 8.96
C ALA A 232 -31.56 8.26 8.20
N GLU A 233 -30.39 7.94 8.78
CA GLU A 233 -29.34 7.10 8.20
C GLU A 233 -29.74 5.62 8.17
N GLY A 234 -30.32 5.09 9.25
CA GLY A 234 -30.86 3.74 9.30
C GLY A 234 -31.93 3.52 8.22
N MET A 235 -32.86 4.47 8.07
CA MET A 235 -33.86 4.44 7.00
C MET A 235 -33.23 4.47 5.61
N MET A 236 -32.19 5.29 5.40
CA MET A 236 -31.47 5.37 4.13
C MET A 236 -30.82 4.03 3.74
N LEU A 237 -30.25 3.30 4.70
CA LEU A 237 -29.66 1.98 4.44
C LEU A 237 -30.73 0.93 4.18
N VAL A 238 -31.71 0.79 5.05
CA VAL A 238 -32.70 -0.29 4.94
C VAL A 238 -33.58 -0.17 3.70
N MET A 239 -33.79 1.03 3.17
CA MET A 239 -34.53 1.19 1.93
C MET A 239 -33.82 0.59 0.70
N GLN A 240 -32.48 0.37 0.76
CA GLN A 240 -31.70 -0.25 -0.31
C GLN A 240 -31.98 -1.73 -0.48
N VAL A 241 -32.47 -2.41 0.55
CA VAL A 241 -32.68 -3.88 0.57
C VAL A 241 -33.53 -4.38 -0.61
N LYS A 242 -34.42 -3.55 -1.14
CA LYS A 242 -35.25 -3.88 -2.31
C LYS A 242 -34.66 -3.51 -3.65
N ALA A 243 -33.57 -2.78 -3.68
CA ALA A 243 -33.04 -2.18 -4.89
C ALA A 243 -31.52 -2.48 -5.04
N GLY A 244 -31.20 -3.75 -5.24
CA GLY A 244 -29.83 -4.18 -5.57
C GLY A 244 -29.29 -3.56 -6.87
N ASP A 245 -30.16 -2.88 -7.65
CA ASP A 245 -29.79 -2.15 -8.87
C ASP A 245 -29.41 -0.66 -8.61
N GLY A 246 -29.45 -0.22 -7.35
CA GLY A 246 -29.12 1.16 -6.96
C GLY A 246 -30.23 2.18 -7.22
N SER A 247 -31.44 1.76 -7.58
CA SER A 247 -32.56 2.68 -7.91
C SER A 247 -32.99 3.58 -6.74
N PHE A 248 -32.63 3.24 -5.51
CA PHE A 248 -32.87 4.06 -4.31
C PHE A 248 -31.58 4.72 -3.77
N ASP A 249 -30.43 4.54 -4.39
CA ASP A 249 -29.24 5.34 -4.09
C ASP A 249 -29.35 6.70 -4.80
N PRO A 250 -29.39 7.83 -4.07
CA PRO A 250 -29.54 9.16 -4.67
C PRO A 250 -28.46 9.50 -5.72
N ARG A 251 -27.27 8.90 -5.59
CA ARG A 251 -26.15 9.13 -6.53
C ARG A 251 -26.25 8.29 -7.80
N VAL A 252 -26.81 7.09 -7.71
CA VAL A 252 -27.00 6.16 -8.84
C VAL A 252 -28.30 6.48 -9.60
N ALA A 253 -29.36 6.83 -8.88
CA ALA A 253 -30.68 7.13 -9.45
C ALA A 253 -30.67 8.39 -10.34
N GLY A 254 -29.72 9.30 -10.14
CA GLY A 254 -29.58 10.57 -10.86
C GLY A 254 -30.44 11.69 -10.29
N GLU A 255 -30.08 12.95 -10.60
CA GLU A 255 -30.69 14.16 -10.03
C GLU A 255 -32.17 14.34 -10.37
N GLU A 256 -32.65 13.73 -11.45
CA GLU A 256 -34.08 13.83 -11.87
C GLU A 256 -34.99 12.80 -11.18
N SER A 257 -34.40 11.81 -10.46
CA SER A 257 -35.16 10.74 -9.83
C SER A 257 -35.71 11.15 -8.47
N THR A 258 -37.02 11.05 -8.31
CA THR A 258 -37.73 11.28 -7.00
C THR A 258 -37.80 10.00 -6.17
N ALA A 259 -37.47 8.84 -6.73
CA ALA A 259 -37.67 7.53 -6.09
C ALA A 259 -36.94 7.37 -4.75
N PRO A 260 -35.67 7.79 -4.59
CA PRO A 260 -35.01 7.73 -3.29
C PRO A 260 -35.72 8.56 -2.22
N ALA A 261 -36.04 9.81 -2.55
CA ALA A 261 -36.71 10.74 -1.61
C ALA A 261 -38.12 10.27 -1.22
N GLU A 262 -38.87 9.79 -2.18
CA GLU A 262 -40.25 9.28 -1.95
C GLU A 262 -40.23 8.04 -1.05
N ARG A 263 -39.32 7.10 -1.29
CA ARG A 263 -39.20 5.88 -0.48
C ARG A 263 -38.70 6.18 0.93
N TRP A 264 -37.71 7.04 1.07
CA TRP A 264 -37.16 7.45 2.36
C TRP A 264 -38.25 8.18 3.19
N THR A 265 -38.93 9.18 2.60
CA THR A 265 -40.02 9.92 3.25
C THR A 265 -41.13 8.97 3.69
N HIS A 266 -41.53 8.05 2.79
CA HIS A 266 -42.57 7.06 3.12
C HIS A 266 -42.19 6.19 4.32
N GLY A 267 -40.92 5.76 4.40
CA GLY A 267 -40.38 5.00 5.54
C GLY A 267 -40.42 5.79 6.84
N MET A 268 -39.92 7.03 6.82
CA MET A 268 -39.91 7.92 7.98
C MET A 268 -41.35 8.27 8.46
N GLU A 269 -42.28 8.56 7.54
CA GLU A 269 -43.71 8.77 7.86
C GLU A 269 -44.33 7.51 8.44
N THR A 270 -43.90 6.33 7.97
CA THR A 270 -44.40 5.06 8.49
C THR A 270 -43.94 4.82 9.93
N LEU A 271 -42.70 5.14 10.27
CA LEU A 271 -42.19 5.10 11.67
C LEU A 271 -43.07 5.95 12.61
N LEU A 272 -43.46 7.15 12.20
CA LEU A 272 -44.32 8.01 12.98
C LEU A 272 -45.75 7.42 13.27
N THR A 273 -46.13 6.40 12.51
CA THR A 273 -47.41 5.67 12.79
C THR A 273 -47.25 4.53 13.79
N MET A 274 -46.02 4.16 14.18
CA MET A 274 -45.72 3.04 15.08
C MET A 274 -45.64 3.48 16.54
N THR A 275 -46.76 4.14 16.98
CA THR A 275 -46.85 4.78 18.30
C THR A 275 -47.03 3.79 19.46
N GLU A 276 -47.28 2.51 19.17
CA GLU A 276 -47.40 1.45 20.19
C GLU A 276 -46.06 0.75 20.39
N ASP A 277 -45.13 0.91 19.45
CA ASP A 277 -43.83 0.20 19.38
C ASP A 277 -42.63 1.09 19.72
N LEU A 278 -42.71 2.40 19.45
CA LEU A 278 -41.66 3.38 19.67
C LEU A 278 -41.97 4.31 20.83
N GLU A 279 -40.95 4.63 21.63
CA GLU A 279 -41.09 5.59 22.74
C GLU A 279 -41.30 7.02 22.20
N PRO A 280 -42.00 7.91 22.95
CA PRO A 280 -42.28 9.27 22.52
C PRO A 280 -41.03 10.09 22.17
N GLU A 281 -39.89 9.84 22.84
CA GLU A 281 -38.61 10.48 22.57
C GLU A 281 -38.04 10.05 21.22
N GLU A 282 -38.20 8.78 20.86
CA GLU A 282 -37.78 8.23 19.57
C GLU A 282 -38.59 8.80 18.42
N LEU A 283 -39.95 8.87 18.61
CA LEU A 283 -40.84 9.48 17.63
C LEU A 283 -40.53 10.96 17.41
N ALA A 284 -40.15 11.70 18.46
CA ALA A 284 -39.76 13.11 18.33
C ALA A 284 -38.46 13.25 17.51
N LEU A 285 -37.47 12.34 17.68
CA LEU A 285 -36.26 12.31 16.86
C LEU A 285 -36.55 11.97 15.39
N VAL A 286 -37.46 11.03 15.14
CA VAL A 286 -37.91 10.69 13.78
C VAL A 286 -38.55 11.89 13.10
N GLU A 287 -39.43 12.62 13.82
CA GLU A 287 -40.12 13.84 13.31
C GLU A 287 -39.12 14.95 12.99
N GLU A 288 -38.14 15.18 13.89
CA GLU A 288 -37.05 16.16 13.70
C GLU A 288 -36.21 15.82 12.45
N GLN A 289 -35.78 14.57 12.32
CA GLN A 289 -34.94 14.13 11.22
C GLN A 289 -35.70 14.06 9.88
N LEU A 290 -36.99 13.72 9.90
CA LEU A 290 -37.85 13.83 8.70
C LEU A 290 -37.92 15.27 8.21
N ALA A 291 -38.09 16.23 9.13
CA ALA A 291 -38.11 17.65 8.78
C ALA A 291 -36.76 18.19 8.26
N ALA A 292 -35.66 17.60 8.70
CA ALA A 292 -34.33 17.94 8.20
C ALA A 292 -34.04 17.39 6.78
N GLY A 293 -34.76 16.33 6.35
CA GLY A 293 -34.58 15.70 5.05
C GLY A 293 -33.59 14.54 5.04
N MET A 294 -33.36 13.97 3.85
CA MET A 294 -32.44 12.85 3.68
C MET A 294 -30.98 13.20 4.10
N PRO A 295 -30.25 12.27 4.76
CA PRO A 295 -28.90 12.53 5.20
C PRO A 295 -27.94 12.57 4.00
N GLU A 296 -26.85 13.34 4.16
CA GLU A 296 -25.73 13.31 3.23
C GLU A 296 -24.96 11.99 3.35
N THR A 297 -24.48 11.47 2.22
CA THR A 297 -23.75 10.21 2.15
C THR A 297 -22.31 10.43 1.66
N LYS A 298 -21.39 9.56 2.07
CA LYS A 298 -20.03 9.54 1.50
C LYS A 298 -20.04 9.30 -0.02
N ILE A 299 -18.93 9.65 -0.68
CA ILE A 299 -18.71 9.31 -2.10
C ILE A 299 -18.54 7.79 -2.19
N ALA A 300 -19.29 7.16 -3.11
CA ALA A 300 -19.11 5.74 -3.38
C ALA A 300 -17.72 5.48 -3.98
N LEU A 301 -17.06 4.43 -3.51
CA LEU A 301 -15.80 3.95 -4.08
C LEU A 301 -16.08 3.19 -5.38
N GLU A 302 -15.15 3.26 -6.35
CA GLU A 302 -15.27 2.50 -7.61
C GLU A 302 -15.20 0.99 -7.38
N ASN A 303 -14.37 0.55 -6.43
CA ASN A 303 -14.24 -0.84 -6.02
C ASN A 303 -14.37 -0.96 -4.50
N PRO A 304 -15.58 -1.17 -3.98
CA PRO A 304 -15.88 -1.06 -2.56
C PRO A 304 -15.33 -2.21 -1.69
N GLY A 305 -14.97 -3.34 -2.29
CA GLY A 305 -14.36 -4.47 -1.55
C GLY A 305 -12.84 -4.34 -1.43
N SER A 306 -12.22 -3.70 -2.41
CA SER A 306 -10.77 -3.42 -2.42
C SER A 306 -10.57 -1.92 -2.62
N TRP A 307 -10.32 -1.22 -1.55
CA TRP A 307 -10.20 0.25 -1.51
C TRP A 307 -8.93 0.68 -0.79
N GLY A 308 -8.52 1.93 -0.98
CA GLY A 308 -7.36 2.52 -0.31
C GLY A 308 -6.03 2.26 -1.03
N HIS A 309 -5.98 1.31 -1.97
CA HIS A 309 -4.75 0.93 -2.67
C HIS A 309 -4.22 2.01 -3.63
N ASN A 310 -5.04 2.97 -4.01
CA ASN A 310 -4.61 4.15 -4.78
C ASN A 310 -4.13 5.32 -3.91
N SER A 311 -4.00 5.12 -2.59
CA SER A 311 -3.42 6.10 -1.66
C SER A 311 -1.89 5.99 -1.61
N THR A 312 -1.24 6.89 -0.89
CA THR A 312 0.23 6.86 -0.68
C THR A 312 0.72 5.62 0.08
N THR A 313 -0.15 4.99 0.87
CA THR A 313 0.11 3.71 1.55
C THR A 313 -0.24 2.49 0.69
N GLY A 314 -0.80 2.71 -0.50
CA GLY A 314 -1.22 1.64 -1.40
C GLY A 314 -0.09 0.74 -1.85
N PHE A 315 1.14 1.22 -2.00
CA PHE A 315 2.32 0.40 -2.29
C PHE A 315 2.55 -0.74 -1.28
N ILE A 316 2.07 -0.57 -0.05
CA ILE A 316 2.18 -1.59 1.00
C ILE A 316 1.10 -2.65 0.83
N THR A 317 -0.13 -2.22 0.49
CA THR A 317 -1.34 -3.04 0.50
C THR A 317 -1.88 -3.41 -0.88
N ASN A 318 -1.24 -2.94 -1.98
CA ASN A 318 -1.65 -3.23 -3.35
C ASN A 318 -1.83 -4.74 -3.57
N PRO A 319 -3.00 -5.19 -4.07
CA PRO A 319 -3.29 -6.61 -4.25
C PRO A 319 -2.31 -7.37 -5.17
N ASN A 320 -1.64 -6.68 -6.10
CA ASN A 320 -0.74 -7.33 -7.06
C ASN A 320 0.65 -7.57 -6.44
N ASP A 321 1.26 -6.53 -5.87
CA ASP A 321 2.68 -6.42 -5.58
C ASP A 321 3.00 -5.74 -4.23
N GLY A 322 1.99 -5.46 -3.39
CA GLY A 322 2.20 -4.87 -2.08
C GLY A 322 3.07 -5.72 -1.16
N TYR A 323 3.91 -5.06 -0.35
CA TYR A 323 4.91 -5.71 0.52
C TYR A 323 4.33 -6.69 1.54
N ILE A 324 3.07 -6.47 1.97
CA ILE A 324 2.47 -7.27 3.03
C ILE A 324 2.19 -8.72 2.66
N TRP A 325 2.06 -9.04 1.35
CA TRP A 325 1.60 -10.37 0.94
C TRP A 325 2.63 -11.45 1.21
N GLU A 326 3.90 -11.22 0.84
CA GLU A 326 5.00 -12.13 1.13
C GLU A 326 5.21 -12.27 2.65
N GLU A 327 5.03 -11.17 3.38
CA GLU A 327 5.15 -11.16 4.84
C GLU A 327 4.02 -11.92 5.54
N LEU A 328 2.75 -11.71 5.12
CA LEU A 328 1.59 -12.41 5.67
C LEU A 328 1.66 -13.92 5.41
N GLU A 329 2.12 -14.32 4.22
CA GLU A 329 2.31 -15.72 3.90
C GLU A 329 3.47 -16.33 4.69
N SER A 330 4.65 -15.71 4.70
CA SER A 330 5.85 -16.26 5.35
C SER A 330 5.80 -16.23 6.87
N ARG A 331 5.24 -15.17 7.47
CA ARG A 331 5.20 -15.01 8.93
C ARG A 331 3.92 -15.55 9.58
N TYR A 332 2.79 -15.51 8.87
CA TYR A 332 1.48 -15.89 9.44
C TYR A 332 0.84 -17.07 8.74
N GLY A 333 1.36 -17.53 7.60
CA GLY A 333 0.79 -18.62 6.80
C GLY A 333 -0.54 -18.26 6.16
N LEU A 334 -0.81 -16.96 5.94
CA LEU A 334 -2.05 -16.46 5.34
C LEU A 334 -1.85 -16.18 3.85
N THR A 335 -2.62 -16.86 3.01
CA THR A 335 -2.61 -16.63 1.56
C THR A 335 -3.52 -15.46 1.15
N LYS A 336 -3.32 -14.94 -0.05
CA LYS A 336 -4.19 -13.89 -0.62
C LYS A 336 -5.65 -14.34 -0.70
N GLU A 337 -5.89 -15.60 -1.04
CA GLU A 337 -7.22 -16.20 -1.17
C GLU A 337 -7.94 -16.26 0.18
N GLU A 338 -7.21 -16.64 1.25
CA GLU A 338 -7.78 -16.63 2.60
C GLU A 338 -8.14 -15.24 3.08
N LEU A 339 -7.32 -14.25 2.76
CA LEU A 339 -7.54 -12.85 3.13
C LEU A 339 -8.66 -12.20 2.30
N TYR A 340 -8.87 -12.65 1.05
CA TYR A 340 -9.87 -12.09 0.16
C TYR A 340 -11.32 -12.30 0.64
N GLY A 341 -11.58 -13.39 1.35
CA GLY A 341 -12.86 -13.66 1.97
C GLY A 341 -13.96 -14.08 1.00
N GLU A 342 -13.61 -14.72 -0.12
CA GLU A 342 -14.62 -15.25 -1.07
C GLU A 342 -15.27 -16.54 -0.54
N GLU A 343 -14.48 -17.42 0.06
CA GLU A 343 -14.97 -18.70 0.56
C GLU A 343 -15.54 -18.59 1.98
N LYS A 344 -16.35 -19.59 2.34
CA LYS A 344 -16.91 -19.73 3.68
C LYS A 344 -15.80 -19.80 4.75
N ASN A 345 -15.90 -18.96 5.77
CA ASN A 345 -14.94 -18.82 6.89
C ASN A 345 -13.56 -18.29 6.48
N THR A 346 -13.43 -17.63 5.34
CA THR A 346 -12.21 -16.94 4.95
C THR A 346 -12.38 -15.42 5.10
N GLY A 347 -11.26 -14.68 5.16
CA GLY A 347 -11.27 -13.24 5.36
C GLY A 347 -11.66 -12.81 6.77
N GLY A 348 -12.07 -11.56 6.90
CA GLY A 348 -12.45 -10.95 8.17
C GLY A 348 -11.29 -10.67 9.11
N TYR A 349 -10.07 -10.68 8.59
CA TYR A 349 -8.89 -10.31 9.36
C TYR A 349 -8.77 -8.78 9.48
N THR A 350 -8.21 -8.34 10.59
CA THR A 350 -7.68 -6.98 10.73
C THR A 350 -6.17 -7.09 10.80
N VAL A 351 -5.49 -6.50 9.82
CA VAL A 351 -4.03 -6.46 9.74
C VAL A 351 -3.59 -5.07 10.15
N ALA A 352 -3.00 -4.95 11.33
CA ALA A 352 -2.36 -3.72 11.77
C ALA A 352 -0.98 -3.61 11.10
N LEU A 353 -0.76 -2.53 10.37
CA LEU A 353 0.51 -2.23 9.74
C LEU A 353 1.46 -1.59 10.77
N THR A 354 2.77 -1.67 10.52
CA THR A 354 3.76 -0.92 11.31
C THR A 354 3.71 0.58 11.07
N ILE A 355 3.07 1.01 9.99
CA ILE A 355 2.96 2.41 9.59
C ILE A 355 2.29 3.23 10.68
N ASP A 356 3.03 4.18 11.23
CA ASP A 356 2.54 5.15 12.19
C ASP A 356 1.80 6.28 11.46
N LYS A 357 0.58 6.59 11.87
CA LYS A 357 -0.28 7.54 11.17
C LYS A 357 0.31 8.94 11.08
N GLU A 358 0.90 9.41 12.17
CA GLU A 358 1.48 10.74 12.28
C GLU A 358 2.81 10.82 11.52
N VAL A 359 3.66 9.78 11.59
CA VAL A 359 4.91 9.70 10.81
C VAL A 359 4.59 9.60 9.31
N GLN A 360 3.57 8.81 8.93
CA GLN A 360 3.11 8.77 7.54
C GLN A 360 2.59 10.12 7.06
N ALA A 361 1.87 10.84 7.90
CA ALA A 361 1.41 12.19 7.56
C ALA A 361 2.60 13.14 7.34
N ALA A 362 3.66 13.05 8.15
CA ALA A 362 4.89 13.82 7.96
C ALA A 362 5.62 13.45 6.64
N ALA A 363 5.68 12.16 6.30
CA ALA A 363 6.24 11.70 5.02
C ALA A 363 5.47 12.28 3.83
N VAL A 364 4.14 12.22 3.89
CA VAL A 364 3.26 12.76 2.84
C VAL A 364 3.36 14.29 2.77
N GLU A 365 3.40 15.00 3.90
CA GLU A 365 3.56 16.45 3.92
C GLU A 365 4.89 16.88 3.30
N THR A 366 5.95 16.12 3.54
CA THR A 366 7.29 16.41 3.00
C THR A 366 7.39 16.14 1.51
N ALA A 367 6.90 15.01 1.03
CA ALA A 367 7.19 14.49 -0.29
C ALA A 367 6.04 14.70 -1.31
N ASN A 368 4.79 14.79 -0.85
CA ASN A 368 3.65 14.92 -1.75
C ASN A 368 3.41 16.38 -2.16
N ARG A 369 3.82 16.76 -3.36
CA ARG A 369 3.50 18.05 -3.97
C ARG A 369 2.10 18.13 -4.58
N GLY A 370 1.35 17.03 -4.62
CA GLY A 370 0.14 16.91 -5.40
C GLY A 370 0.42 16.85 -6.91
N GLU A 371 -0.63 17.07 -7.70
CA GLU A 371 -0.50 17.15 -9.15
C GLU A 371 -0.38 18.62 -9.61
N LEU A 372 0.48 18.84 -10.60
CA LEU A 372 0.64 20.16 -11.19
C LEU A 372 -0.71 20.67 -11.75
N LYS A 373 -1.07 21.89 -11.43
CA LYS A 373 -2.23 22.54 -12.03
C LYS A 373 -2.09 22.58 -13.54
N ARG A 374 -3.18 22.27 -14.23
CA ARG A 374 -3.28 22.34 -15.69
C ARG A 374 -4.41 23.24 -16.08
N GLU A 375 -4.25 23.96 -17.19
CA GLU A 375 -5.32 24.81 -17.70
C GLU A 375 -6.57 24.03 -18.08
N LYS A 376 -7.73 24.56 -17.73
CA LYS A 376 -9.05 24.02 -18.09
C LYS A 376 -9.92 25.09 -18.71
N ASN A 377 -10.71 24.70 -19.72
CA ASN A 377 -11.71 25.60 -20.31
C ASN A 377 -12.93 25.78 -19.37
N ALA A 378 -13.90 26.57 -19.82
CA ALA A 378 -15.13 26.84 -19.04
C ALA A 378 -15.98 25.59 -18.73
N ASP A 379 -15.80 24.50 -19.50
CA ASP A 379 -16.47 23.22 -19.30
C ASP A 379 -15.66 22.26 -18.41
N GLY A 380 -14.52 22.72 -17.84
CA GLY A 380 -13.65 21.95 -16.95
C GLY A 380 -12.78 20.91 -17.68
N LYS A 381 -12.65 20.98 -19.02
CA LYS A 381 -11.79 20.10 -19.79
C LYS A 381 -10.39 20.68 -19.95
N PHE A 382 -9.37 19.84 -19.88
CA PHE A 382 -7.98 20.24 -20.07
C PHE A 382 -7.72 20.79 -21.49
N VAL A 383 -6.92 21.85 -21.57
CA VAL A 383 -6.58 22.53 -22.83
C VAL A 383 -5.06 22.73 -22.92
N ASP A 384 -4.55 22.81 -24.18
CA ASP A 384 -3.17 23.22 -24.49
C ASP A 384 -3.01 24.75 -24.46
N GLU A 385 -1.81 25.24 -24.78
CA GLU A 385 -1.47 26.67 -24.81
C GLU A 385 -2.33 27.47 -25.82
N GLU A 386 -2.81 26.83 -26.86
CA GLU A 386 -3.68 27.41 -27.87
C GLU A 386 -5.18 27.33 -27.48
N GLY A 387 -5.50 26.70 -26.34
CA GLY A 387 -6.86 26.51 -25.83
C GLY A 387 -7.62 25.36 -26.49
N ALA A 388 -6.96 24.48 -27.25
CA ALA A 388 -7.57 23.27 -27.80
C ALA A 388 -7.74 22.19 -26.70
N ILE A 389 -8.86 21.42 -26.74
CA ILE A 389 -9.09 20.34 -25.79
C ILE A 389 -8.09 19.20 -26.06
N VAL A 390 -7.34 18.83 -25.03
CA VAL A 390 -6.42 17.69 -25.06
C VAL A 390 -7.00 16.53 -24.25
N GLU A 391 -6.83 15.31 -24.76
CA GLU A 391 -7.28 14.10 -24.07
C GLU A 391 -6.31 13.69 -22.97
N ASN A 392 -5.01 13.92 -23.19
CA ASN A 392 -3.97 13.63 -22.21
C ASN A 392 -3.73 14.87 -21.34
N ARG A 393 -3.92 14.74 -20.03
CA ARG A 393 -3.68 15.79 -19.06
C ARG A 393 -2.24 16.33 -19.10
N ALA A 394 -1.25 15.50 -19.45
CA ALA A 394 0.14 15.90 -19.57
C ALA A 394 0.37 16.95 -20.66
N ASP A 395 -0.48 17.00 -21.69
CA ASP A 395 -0.39 17.94 -22.81
C ASP A 395 -1.08 19.28 -22.52
N ALA A 396 -1.75 19.44 -21.37
CA ALA A 396 -2.36 20.70 -20.97
C ALA A 396 -1.29 21.73 -20.58
N ALA A 397 -1.57 23.03 -20.84
CA ALA A 397 -0.69 24.12 -20.47
C ALA A 397 -0.37 24.11 -18.97
N GLU A 398 0.88 24.35 -18.63
CA GLU A 398 1.34 24.42 -17.25
C GLU A 398 0.93 25.74 -16.59
N TYR A 399 0.55 25.68 -15.30
CA TYR A 399 0.13 26.85 -14.54
C TYR A 399 1.28 27.34 -13.66
N LYS A 400 1.65 28.62 -13.83
CA LYS A 400 2.63 29.32 -12.98
C LYS A 400 1.95 30.51 -12.33
N ASN A 401 2.30 30.81 -11.08
CA ASN A 401 1.83 32.01 -10.37
C ASN A 401 2.51 33.29 -10.88
N GLU A 402 2.13 34.45 -10.30
CA GLU A 402 2.68 35.75 -10.68
C GLU A 402 4.21 35.87 -10.45
N ASP A 403 4.76 35.05 -9.53
CA ASP A 403 6.18 34.98 -9.21
C ASP A 403 6.96 34.03 -10.14
N GLY A 404 6.26 33.32 -11.04
CA GLY A 404 6.84 32.42 -12.01
C GLY A 404 7.04 30.96 -11.49
N PHE A 405 6.55 30.63 -10.30
CA PHE A 405 6.60 29.27 -9.74
C PHE A 405 5.40 28.43 -10.19
N PHE A 406 5.63 27.12 -10.33
CA PHE A 406 4.57 26.17 -10.65
C PHE A 406 3.55 26.06 -9.51
N GLU A 407 2.27 25.96 -9.85
CA GLU A 407 1.21 25.72 -8.88
C GLU A 407 0.67 24.28 -8.97
N PHE A 408 0.45 23.67 -7.81
CA PHE A 408 -0.08 22.32 -7.67
C PHE A 408 -1.53 22.33 -7.20
N GLU A 409 -2.35 21.35 -7.60
CA GLU A 409 -3.81 21.36 -7.37
C GLU A 409 -4.18 21.31 -5.88
N ASN A 410 -3.40 20.63 -5.07
CA ASN A 410 -3.72 20.38 -3.66
C ASN A 410 -3.12 21.41 -2.68
N ASP A 411 -2.53 22.50 -3.18
CA ASP A 411 -1.96 23.57 -2.36
C ASP A 411 -0.98 23.06 -1.26
N GLN A 412 -0.17 22.06 -1.60
CA GLN A 412 0.82 21.42 -0.71
C GLN A 412 2.03 22.35 -0.52
N LYS A 413 1.80 23.47 0.17
CA LYS A 413 2.81 24.54 0.36
C LYS A 413 4.01 24.11 1.17
N ASN A 414 3.86 23.04 1.95
CA ASN A 414 4.87 22.57 2.88
C ASN A 414 5.78 21.49 2.29
N ALA A 415 5.47 20.95 1.10
CA ALA A 415 6.34 19.95 0.50
C ALA A 415 7.75 20.50 0.23
N ALA A 416 8.77 19.73 0.54
CA ALA A 416 10.18 20.16 0.46
C ALA A 416 10.58 20.64 -0.94
N LEU A 417 10.04 19.96 -1.99
CA LEU A 417 10.33 20.29 -3.40
C LEU A 417 9.25 21.16 -4.06
N VAL A 418 8.37 21.82 -3.30
CA VAL A 418 7.21 22.54 -3.85
C VAL A 418 7.57 23.58 -4.91
N ASN A 419 8.73 24.24 -4.78
CA ASN A 419 9.20 25.27 -5.71
C ASN A 419 10.05 24.72 -6.86
N TYR A 420 10.42 23.45 -6.84
CA TYR A 420 11.27 22.85 -7.86
C TYR A 420 10.49 22.48 -9.12
N HIS A 421 11.19 22.24 -10.23
CA HIS A 421 10.59 21.90 -11.51
C HIS A 421 9.64 20.70 -11.37
N PRO A 422 8.48 20.66 -12.09
CA PRO A 422 7.47 19.61 -11.96
C PRO A 422 7.94 18.19 -12.28
N SER A 423 8.98 18.05 -13.12
CA SER A 423 9.61 16.76 -13.38
C SER A 423 10.37 16.18 -12.20
N MET A 424 10.66 16.98 -11.17
CA MET A 424 11.32 16.47 -9.97
C MET A 424 10.37 15.60 -9.17
N THR A 425 10.87 14.50 -8.63
CA THR A 425 10.13 13.56 -7.81
C THR A 425 11.02 13.06 -6.68
N ASP A 426 10.41 12.61 -5.61
CA ASP A 426 11.10 12.11 -4.44
C ASP A 426 10.47 10.82 -3.89
N ALA A 427 11.21 10.14 -3.05
CA ALA A 427 10.75 9.01 -2.26
C ALA A 427 11.42 9.06 -0.89
N VAL A 428 10.66 8.73 0.15
CA VAL A 428 11.18 8.70 1.53
C VAL A 428 10.66 7.48 2.29
N VAL A 429 11.54 6.89 3.09
CA VAL A 429 11.21 5.75 3.95
C VAL A 429 11.83 5.94 5.32
N ALA A 430 11.05 5.66 6.36
CA ALA A 430 11.47 5.71 7.77
C ALA A 430 11.41 4.32 8.41
N VAL A 431 12.53 3.86 8.97
CA VAL A 431 12.68 2.57 9.65
C VAL A 431 13.10 2.80 11.10
N GLU A 432 12.44 2.13 12.04
CA GLU A 432 12.76 2.18 13.48
C GLU A 432 13.89 1.20 13.78
N PRO A 433 15.07 1.69 14.23
CA PRO A 433 16.18 0.84 14.65
C PRO A 433 15.77 -0.07 15.80
N GLY A 434 16.30 -1.30 15.83
CA GLY A 434 16.03 -2.27 16.89
C GLY A 434 14.70 -3.01 16.80
N THR A 435 13.75 -2.54 15.98
CA THR A 435 12.49 -3.25 15.72
C THR A 435 12.31 -3.62 14.25
N GLY A 436 12.95 -2.90 13.32
CA GLY A 436 12.76 -3.08 11.87
C GLY A 436 11.42 -2.57 11.31
N ARG A 437 10.59 -1.93 12.14
CA ARG A 437 9.29 -1.40 11.72
C ARG A 437 9.44 -0.27 10.72
N VAL A 438 8.73 -0.35 9.60
CA VAL A 438 8.58 0.79 8.70
C VAL A 438 7.48 1.69 9.24
N LEU A 439 7.86 2.86 9.73
CA LEU A 439 6.92 3.81 10.35
C LEU A 439 6.29 4.77 9.36
N GLY A 440 6.99 5.07 8.26
CA GLY A 440 6.52 5.95 7.20
C GLY A 440 7.09 5.55 5.85
N TYR A 441 6.27 5.63 4.81
CA TYR A 441 6.62 5.21 3.46
C TYR A 441 5.95 6.10 2.42
N PHE A 442 6.74 6.70 1.54
CA PHE A 442 6.24 7.44 0.40
C PHE A 442 7.03 7.06 -0.85
N GLY A 443 6.43 6.25 -1.72
CA GLY A 443 6.96 5.87 -3.04
C GLY A 443 6.29 6.62 -4.20
N GLY A 444 5.33 7.49 -3.88
CA GLY A 444 4.54 8.26 -4.84
C GLY A 444 3.13 8.55 -4.32
N ILE A 445 2.36 9.29 -5.10
CA ILE A 445 0.99 9.72 -4.71
C ILE A 445 -0.08 8.66 -4.95
N ASN A 446 0.21 7.63 -5.74
CA ASN A 446 -0.73 6.60 -6.14
C ASN A 446 -0.09 5.22 -5.98
N GLY A 447 -0.55 4.44 -5.02
CA GLY A 447 -0.04 3.11 -4.69
C GLY A 447 -0.33 2.02 -5.74
N LEU A 448 -1.06 2.36 -6.80
CA LEU A 448 -1.23 1.51 -8.00
C LEU A 448 -0.30 1.96 -9.15
N GLY A 449 0.55 2.94 -8.91
CA GLY A 449 1.55 3.42 -9.86
C GLY A 449 2.92 2.82 -9.57
N VAL A 450 3.98 3.36 -10.20
CA VAL A 450 5.35 2.92 -9.98
C VAL A 450 5.83 3.30 -8.58
N ASP A 451 6.30 2.33 -7.83
CA ASP A 451 6.89 2.52 -6.50
C ASP A 451 8.35 2.97 -6.61
N LYS A 452 8.59 4.27 -6.37
CA LYS A 452 9.92 4.87 -6.43
C LYS A 452 10.79 4.59 -5.20
N ALA A 453 10.21 4.08 -4.13
CA ALA A 453 10.95 3.70 -2.93
C ALA A 453 11.33 2.21 -2.91
N GLY A 454 10.77 1.42 -3.81
CA GLY A 454 10.78 -0.03 -3.76
C GLY A 454 11.43 -0.73 -4.96
N LEU A 455 11.08 -2.01 -5.07
CA LEU A 455 11.68 -2.95 -6.02
C LEU A 455 11.49 -2.55 -7.49
N GLU A 456 10.38 -1.92 -7.83
CA GLU A 456 10.03 -1.57 -9.20
C GLU A 456 10.94 -0.50 -9.80
N ASN A 457 11.53 0.34 -8.96
CA ASN A 457 12.35 1.45 -9.41
C ASN A 457 13.58 1.65 -8.51
N PRO A 458 14.59 0.75 -8.56
CA PRO A 458 15.82 0.91 -7.81
C PRO A 458 16.67 2.04 -8.38
N HIS A 459 17.37 2.78 -7.51
CA HIS A 459 18.20 3.93 -7.87
C HIS A 459 19.63 3.75 -7.40
N PRO A 460 20.66 4.28 -8.13
CA PRO A 460 22.03 4.24 -7.67
C PRO A 460 22.18 4.93 -6.31
N PRO A 461 22.56 4.23 -5.23
CA PRO A 461 22.68 4.83 -3.89
C PRO A 461 23.85 5.81 -3.80
N SER A 462 24.74 5.78 -4.79
CA SER A 462 25.85 6.71 -4.92
C SER A 462 26.70 6.72 -3.65
N SER A 463 27.18 7.86 -3.25
CA SER A 463 28.07 8.01 -2.11
C SER A 463 27.46 7.65 -0.74
N THR A 464 26.14 7.40 -0.64
CA THR A 464 25.56 6.89 0.61
C THR A 464 26.02 5.45 0.90
N PHE A 465 26.37 4.70 -0.14
CA PHE A 465 26.89 3.33 -0.03
C PHE A 465 28.30 3.27 0.61
N LYS A 466 29.06 4.38 0.61
CA LYS A 466 30.41 4.45 1.19
C LYS A 466 30.47 4.14 2.68
N MET A 467 29.36 4.29 3.39
CA MET A 467 29.28 3.86 4.79
C MET A 467 29.36 2.32 4.92
N ILE A 468 28.75 1.59 3.99
CA ILE A 468 28.85 0.12 3.92
C ILE A 468 30.29 -0.30 3.60
N THR A 469 30.90 0.33 2.58
CA THR A 469 32.26 0.06 2.16
C THR A 469 33.27 0.33 3.28
N ALA A 470 33.08 1.42 4.02
CA ALA A 470 33.90 1.71 5.20
C ALA A 470 33.70 0.66 6.31
N GLY A 471 32.45 0.26 6.58
CA GLY A 471 32.12 -0.83 7.50
C GLY A 471 32.81 -2.13 7.11
N THR A 472 32.78 -2.49 5.81
CA THR A 472 33.50 -3.65 5.27
C THR A 472 35.00 -3.55 5.55
N ALA A 473 35.64 -2.41 5.26
CA ALA A 473 37.06 -2.22 5.52
C ALA A 473 37.44 -2.43 7.00
N ILE A 474 36.59 -1.88 7.91
CA ILE A 474 36.83 -2.01 9.34
C ILE A 474 36.59 -3.45 9.79
N GLN A 475 35.56 -4.13 9.29
CA GLN A 475 35.27 -5.54 9.56
C GLN A 475 36.43 -6.46 9.07
N GLN A 476 37.11 -6.07 8.01
CA GLN A 476 38.29 -6.74 7.48
C GLN A 476 39.60 -6.34 8.20
N GLY A 477 39.51 -5.59 9.30
CA GLY A 477 40.63 -5.26 10.19
C GLY A 477 41.27 -3.88 9.97
N ALA A 478 40.83 -3.09 9.02
CA ALA A 478 41.20 -1.68 8.93
C ALA A 478 40.56 -0.88 10.09
N SER A 479 41.00 0.36 10.29
CA SER A 479 40.30 1.30 11.22
C SER A 479 39.88 2.56 10.47
N ILE A 480 39.04 3.35 11.10
CA ILE A 480 38.68 4.69 10.60
C ILE A 480 39.86 5.63 10.42
N ASP A 481 41.00 5.31 11.07
CA ASP A 481 42.27 6.05 10.97
C ASP A 481 43.23 5.45 9.89
N SER A 482 42.81 4.41 9.15
CA SER A 482 43.58 3.84 8.04
C SER A 482 43.73 4.84 6.92
N TRP A 483 44.91 4.89 6.31
CA TRP A 483 45.22 5.84 5.25
C TRP A 483 45.08 5.20 3.87
N TRP A 484 44.47 5.95 2.94
CA TRP A 484 44.17 5.52 1.59
C TRP A 484 44.61 6.59 0.58
N ASN A 485 45.08 6.11 -0.56
CA ASN A 485 45.42 6.99 -1.68
C ASN A 485 44.13 7.50 -2.37
N SER A 486 43.96 8.80 -2.34
CA SER A 486 42.80 9.50 -2.91
C SER A 486 43.13 10.29 -4.18
N ASP A 487 44.17 9.90 -4.90
CA ASP A 487 44.51 10.50 -6.17
C ASP A 487 43.35 10.47 -7.16
N SER A 488 43.21 11.53 -7.96
CA SER A 488 42.15 11.64 -8.94
C SER A 488 42.67 12.37 -10.20
N PRO A 489 42.57 11.76 -11.40
CA PRO A 489 42.15 10.36 -11.65
C PRO A 489 43.19 9.34 -11.16
N ARG A 490 42.69 8.14 -10.76
CA ARG A 490 43.55 7.01 -10.34
C ARG A 490 43.29 5.79 -11.22
N GLU A 491 44.40 5.22 -11.78
CA GLU A 491 44.33 3.99 -12.55
C GLU A 491 44.28 2.77 -11.62
N PHE A 492 43.44 1.78 -11.99
CA PHE A 492 43.32 0.50 -11.33
C PHE A 492 43.49 -0.62 -12.37
N GLU A 493 44.41 -1.55 -12.13
CA GLU A 493 44.70 -2.64 -13.07
C GLU A 493 43.46 -3.48 -13.38
N ALA A 494 42.60 -3.67 -12.37
CA ALA A 494 41.39 -4.44 -12.48
C ALA A 494 40.34 -3.84 -13.46
N ARG A 495 40.42 -2.54 -13.78
CA ARG A 495 39.49 -1.88 -14.72
C ARG A 495 39.83 -2.09 -16.19
N GLY A 496 41.09 -2.44 -16.50
CA GLY A 496 41.51 -2.62 -17.89
C GLY A 496 41.23 -1.40 -18.75
N ASP A 497 40.47 -1.58 -19.85
CA ASP A 497 40.11 -0.51 -20.79
C ASP A 497 39.00 0.44 -20.30
N ALA A 498 38.41 0.24 -19.11
CA ALA A 498 37.35 1.09 -18.59
C ALA A 498 37.83 2.47 -18.07
N GLY A 499 39.15 2.68 -18.09
CA GLY A 499 39.81 3.94 -17.70
C GLY A 499 39.86 4.18 -16.18
N PRO A 500 40.42 5.33 -15.76
CA PRO A 500 40.64 5.63 -14.35
C PRO A 500 39.35 5.92 -13.57
N VAL A 501 39.41 5.73 -12.26
CA VAL A 501 38.37 6.23 -11.34
C VAL A 501 38.67 7.67 -10.99
N SER A 502 37.67 8.52 -11.01
CA SER A 502 37.77 9.93 -10.63
C SER A 502 36.92 10.28 -9.41
N ASN A 503 37.43 11.24 -8.62
CA ASN A 503 36.63 11.88 -7.55
C ASN A 503 35.90 13.11 -8.16
N ALA A 504 34.61 13.23 -7.93
CA ALA A 504 33.79 14.28 -8.53
C ALA A 504 34.41 15.69 -8.36
N GLY A 505 34.64 16.37 -9.49
CA GLY A 505 35.12 17.76 -9.54
C GLY A 505 36.52 18.02 -8.96
N ARG A 506 37.36 17.00 -8.74
CA ARG A 506 38.67 17.15 -8.06
C ARG A 506 39.77 16.40 -8.78
N THR A 507 40.92 17.08 -8.95
CA THR A 507 42.17 16.58 -9.58
C THR A 507 43.33 16.76 -8.61
N GLU A 508 43.20 16.28 -7.39
CA GLU A 508 44.20 16.41 -6.34
C GLU A 508 44.88 15.06 -6.08
N ASN A 509 46.18 15.06 -5.90
CA ASN A 509 46.95 13.91 -5.43
C ASN A 509 47.12 14.05 -3.92
N THR A 510 46.44 13.18 -3.17
CA THR A 510 46.47 13.27 -1.71
C THR A 510 46.13 11.93 -1.05
N ASP A 511 46.79 11.64 0.05
CA ASP A 511 46.40 10.57 0.94
C ASP A 511 45.45 11.13 2.01
N MET A 512 44.54 10.29 2.51
CA MET A 512 43.66 10.68 3.60
C MET A 512 43.25 9.48 4.45
N THR A 513 42.74 9.76 5.65
CA THR A 513 42.15 8.74 6.50
C THR A 513 40.85 8.23 5.90
N LEU A 514 40.42 7.00 6.30
CA LEU A 514 39.13 6.44 5.90
C LEU A 514 37.97 7.39 6.29
N THR A 515 38.00 7.96 7.51
CA THR A 515 37.06 8.98 7.95
C THR A 515 36.98 10.13 6.96
N GLU A 516 38.12 10.70 6.58
CA GLU A 516 38.18 11.85 5.68
C GLU A 516 37.72 11.48 4.26
N ALA A 517 38.05 10.27 3.80
CA ALA A 517 37.66 9.74 2.48
C ALA A 517 36.12 9.63 2.39
N VAL A 518 35.45 9.15 3.46
CA VAL A 518 33.99 9.09 3.53
C VAL A 518 33.39 10.49 3.65
N ARG A 519 33.95 11.34 4.55
CA ARG A 519 33.49 12.73 4.77
C ARG A 519 33.57 13.57 3.51
N GLN A 520 34.67 13.51 2.78
CA GLN A 520 34.85 14.23 1.52
C GLN A 520 34.27 13.48 0.29
N SER A 521 33.64 12.33 0.52
CA SER A 521 32.94 11.56 -0.52
C SER A 521 33.83 11.10 -1.68
N ARG A 522 35.07 10.63 -1.37
CA ARG A 522 36.03 10.19 -2.38
C ARG A 522 35.69 8.84 -2.96
N ASN A 523 35.79 8.66 -4.29
CA ASN A 523 35.50 7.41 -5.00
C ASN A 523 36.76 6.48 -5.02
N THR A 524 37.92 7.05 -5.25
CA THR A 524 39.15 6.25 -5.44
C THR A 524 39.54 5.41 -4.24
N PRO A 525 39.45 5.87 -2.96
CA PRO A 525 39.64 5.00 -1.81
C PRO A 525 38.57 3.89 -1.69
N MET A 526 37.32 4.17 -2.04
CA MET A 526 36.26 3.19 -1.94
C MET A 526 36.40 2.07 -2.98
N TYR A 527 36.84 2.42 -4.19
CA TYR A 527 37.19 1.43 -5.20
C TYR A 527 38.36 0.55 -4.72
N ALA A 528 39.42 1.18 -4.18
CA ALA A 528 40.57 0.46 -3.64
C ALA A 528 40.20 -0.51 -2.51
N ILE A 529 39.25 -0.14 -1.65
CA ILE A 529 38.70 -1.01 -0.60
C ILE A 529 37.99 -2.22 -1.23
N ALA A 530 37.11 -1.97 -2.21
CA ALA A 530 36.36 -3.03 -2.89
C ALA A 530 37.31 -3.96 -3.68
N GLU A 531 38.38 -3.42 -4.34
CA GLU A 531 39.38 -4.21 -5.02
C GLU A 531 40.21 -5.05 -4.03
N LYS A 532 40.59 -4.46 -2.87
CA LYS A 532 41.42 -5.13 -1.85
C LYS A 532 40.68 -6.28 -1.16
N TYR A 533 39.42 -6.08 -0.79
CA TYR A 533 38.65 -7.04 0.02
C TYR A 533 37.63 -7.86 -0.78
N GLY A 534 37.37 -7.48 -2.03
CA GLY A 534 36.39 -8.09 -2.94
C GLY A 534 35.05 -7.36 -2.95
N ALA A 535 34.49 -7.16 -4.15
CA ALA A 535 33.17 -6.62 -4.34
C ALA A 535 32.07 -7.50 -3.67
N THR A 536 32.26 -8.83 -3.72
CA THR A 536 31.40 -9.81 -3.08
C THR A 536 31.36 -9.64 -1.56
N THR A 537 32.51 -9.33 -0.92
CA THR A 537 32.58 -9.07 0.54
C THR A 537 31.88 -7.77 0.91
N VAL A 538 31.98 -6.74 0.05
CA VAL A 538 31.22 -5.48 0.24
C VAL A 538 29.71 -5.74 0.12
N LEU A 539 29.30 -6.56 -0.86
CA LEU A 539 27.91 -6.98 -1.03
C LEU A 539 27.41 -7.80 0.16
N GLU A 540 28.20 -8.77 0.64
CA GLU A 540 27.88 -9.56 1.83
C GLU A 540 27.60 -8.67 3.05
N THR A 541 28.49 -7.69 3.30
CA THR A 541 28.31 -6.71 4.36
C THR A 541 26.98 -5.94 4.19
N ALA A 542 26.69 -5.47 2.97
CA ALA A 542 25.47 -4.74 2.66
C ALA A 542 24.21 -5.60 2.95
N ILE A 543 24.24 -6.88 2.54
CA ILE A 543 23.11 -7.80 2.74
C ILE A 543 22.87 -8.05 4.23
N HIS A 544 23.94 -8.31 5.00
CA HIS A 544 23.82 -8.46 6.45
C HIS A 544 23.29 -7.19 7.13
N MET A 545 23.61 -6.02 6.60
CA MET A 545 23.07 -4.73 7.11
C MET A 545 21.64 -4.45 6.67
N GLY A 546 21.00 -5.31 5.87
CA GLY A 546 19.59 -5.18 5.49
C GLY A 546 19.32 -4.78 4.04
N LEU A 547 20.35 -4.71 3.18
CA LEU A 547 20.11 -4.57 1.74
C LEU A 547 19.54 -5.88 1.19
N ARG A 548 18.43 -5.78 0.47
CA ARG A 548 17.73 -6.95 -0.09
C ARG A 548 17.59 -6.92 -1.60
N THR A 549 17.90 -5.78 -2.22
CA THR A 549 17.71 -5.57 -3.66
C THR A 549 18.90 -4.81 -4.25
N MET A 550 19.41 -5.26 -5.37
CA MET A 550 20.40 -4.53 -6.16
C MET A 550 20.27 -4.87 -7.65
N GLN A 551 20.40 -3.86 -8.50
CA GLN A 551 20.34 -4.03 -9.96
C GLN A 551 21.74 -4.00 -10.57
N ASN A 552 22.03 -4.94 -11.47
CA ASN A 552 23.23 -4.89 -12.30
C ASN A 552 22.96 -4.00 -13.51
N THR A 553 23.63 -2.84 -13.58
CA THR A 553 23.44 -1.85 -14.66
C THR A 553 23.93 -2.35 -16.03
N GLY A 554 24.86 -3.32 -16.06
CA GLY A 554 25.38 -3.89 -17.30
C GLY A 554 24.41 -4.88 -17.98
N THR A 555 23.64 -5.62 -17.18
CA THR A 555 22.68 -6.62 -17.69
C THR A 555 21.22 -6.17 -17.54
N GLY A 556 20.93 -5.20 -16.67
CA GLY A 556 19.58 -4.78 -16.32
C GLY A 556 18.90 -5.69 -15.28
N ASP A 557 19.54 -6.80 -14.90
CA ASP A 557 18.97 -7.77 -13.98
C ASP A 557 18.85 -7.19 -12.55
N ILE A 558 17.73 -7.44 -11.89
CA ILE A 558 17.50 -7.14 -10.47
C ILE A 558 17.76 -8.41 -9.66
N TYR A 559 18.65 -8.32 -8.69
CA TYR A 559 18.96 -9.36 -7.74
C TYR A 559 18.20 -9.10 -6.44
N ARG A 560 17.44 -10.12 -5.97
CA ARG A 560 16.86 -10.14 -4.62
C ARG A 560 17.64 -11.12 -3.76
N PHE A 561 18.11 -10.64 -2.60
CA PHE A 561 18.98 -11.39 -1.69
C PHE A 561 18.22 -11.91 -0.48
N TYR A 562 18.60 -13.11 -0.06
CA TYR A 562 18.05 -13.81 1.09
C TYR A 562 19.18 -14.32 1.98
N VAL A 563 18.99 -14.30 3.26
CA VAL A 563 19.86 -14.94 4.24
C VAL A 563 19.15 -16.19 4.74
N GLU A 564 19.72 -17.34 4.45
CA GLU A 564 19.14 -18.63 4.85
C GLU A 564 19.41 -18.90 6.34
N GLU A 565 18.65 -19.82 6.96
CA GLU A 565 18.78 -20.15 8.39
C GLU A 565 20.21 -20.55 8.82
N ASP A 566 21.01 -21.10 7.90
CA ASP A 566 22.39 -21.50 8.14
C ASP A 566 23.41 -20.36 7.91
N GLY A 567 22.92 -19.15 7.59
CA GLY A 567 23.72 -17.96 7.30
C GLY A 567 24.21 -17.89 5.84
N THR A 568 23.85 -18.86 4.99
CA THR A 568 24.20 -18.80 3.56
C THR A 568 23.40 -17.69 2.88
N ILE A 569 24.08 -16.85 2.09
CA ILE A 569 23.41 -15.86 1.25
C ILE A 569 23.04 -16.52 -0.08
N THR A 570 21.78 -16.39 -0.45
CA THR A 570 21.25 -16.80 -1.74
C THR A 570 20.59 -15.61 -2.45
N TYR A 571 20.41 -15.72 -3.77
CA TYR A 571 19.73 -14.70 -4.55
C TYR A 571 18.81 -15.31 -5.62
N SER A 572 17.75 -14.60 -5.96
CA SER A 572 16.96 -14.78 -7.17
C SER A 572 17.21 -13.63 -8.13
N VAL A 573 17.10 -13.89 -9.44
CA VAL A 573 17.34 -12.89 -10.49
C VAL A 573 16.04 -12.62 -11.22
N HIS A 574 15.70 -11.33 -11.33
CA HIS A 574 14.50 -10.84 -11.99
C HIS A 574 14.92 -9.94 -13.16
N ASN A 575 14.37 -10.17 -14.35
CA ASN A 575 14.71 -9.36 -15.51
C ASN A 575 13.76 -8.16 -15.62
N VAL A 576 14.33 -6.97 -15.78
CA VAL A 576 13.61 -5.82 -16.31
C VAL A 576 13.76 -5.88 -17.83
N VAL A 577 12.65 -5.87 -18.57
CA VAL A 577 12.69 -5.90 -20.04
C VAL A 577 13.38 -4.63 -20.56
N PRO A 578 14.42 -4.75 -21.42
CA PRO A 578 15.30 -3.64 -21.79
C PRO A 578 14.64 -2.48 -22.55
N ASP A 579 13.38 -2.61 -22.98
CA ASP A 579 12.66 -1.62 -23.77
C ASP A 579 11.80 -0.64 -22.96
N GLY A 580 11.97 -0.62 -21.64
CA GLY A 580 11.30 0.37 -20.77
C GLY A 580 9.82 0.11 -20.50
N GLU A 581 9.28 -1.02 -20.92
CA GLU A 581 7.91 -1.44 -20.66
C GLU A 581 7.79 -2.38 -19.45
N GLY A 582 8.70 -2.27 -18.46
CA GLY A 582 8.50 -2.87 -17.14
C GLY A 582 8.78 -4.38 -17.05
N PHE A 583 8.59 -4.88 -15.87
CA PHE A 583 8.78 -6.24 -15.38
C PHE A 583 8.19 -7.35 -16.26
N ILE A 584 8.63 -8.60 -16.08
CA ILE A 584 7.98 -9.78 -16.65
C ILE A 584 6.50 -9.75 -16.24
N THR A 585 5.62 -9.73 -17.24
CA THR A 585 4.18 -9.79 -16.99
C THR A 585 3.70 -11.22 -16.99
N ASP A 586 2.71 -11.51 -16.15
CA ASP A 586 1.98 -12.77 -16.16
C ASP A 586 1.17 -12.94 -17.48
N SER A 587 0.50 -14.07 -17.66
CA SER A 587 -0.33 -14.37 -18.83
C SER A 587 -1.52 -13.40 -19.03
N ASN A 588 -1.82 -12.56 -18.04
CA ASN A 588 -2.89 -11.55 -18.07
C ASN A 588 -2.35 -10.14 -18.33
N GLY A 589 -1.01 -9.99 -18.44
CA GLY A 589 -0.36 -8.71 -18.68
C GLY A 589 -0.11 -7.91 -17.39
N ASN A 590 -0.27 -8.51 -16.21
CA ASN A 590 0.09 -7.87 -14.95
C ASN A 590 1.58 -8.06 -14.69
N ILE A 591 2.23 -7.05 -14.11
CA ILE A 591 3.61 -7.11 -13.66
C ILE A 591 3.73 -8.22 -12.60
N ASP A 592 4.67 -9.14 -12.81
CA ASP A 592 5.02 -10.16 -11.81
C ASP A 592 6.39 -9.84 -11.20
N PRO A 593 6.42 -9.09 -10.09
CA PRO A 593 7.66 -8.71 -9.43
C PRO A 593 8.39 -9.91 -8.81
N LEU A 594 7.73 -11.07 -8.71
CA LEU A 594 8.32 -12.31 -8.19
C LEU A 594 8.76 -13.26 -9.29
N ALA A 595 8.48 -12.97 -10.57
CA ALA A 595 8.90 -13.82 -11.66
C ALA A 595 10.44 -13.86 -11.78
N SER A 596 11.06 -14.95 -11.38
CA SER A 596 12.48 -15.17 -11.53
C SER A 596 12.82 -15.64 -12.96
N VAL A 597 13.88 -15.09 -13.58
CA VAL A 597 14.40 -15.60 -14.87
C VAL A 597 14.84 -17.06 -14.78
N ASN A 598 15.21 -17.54 -13.59
CA ASN A 598 15.58 -18.92 -13.34
C ASN A 598 14.37 -19.84 -13.12
N GLY A 599 13.14 -19.27 -13.18
CA GLY A 599 11.90 -20.00 -12.96
C GLY A 599 11.52 -20.13 -11.49
N LEU A 600 10.47 -20.94 -11.26
CA LEU A 600 9.98 -21.26 -9.91
C LEU A 600 10.39 -22.70 -9.55
N ASP A 601 10.60 -22.95 -8.26
CA ASP A 601 10.79 -24.27 -7.72
C ASP A 601 9.47 -25.07 -7.66
N ASP A 602 9.53 -26.33 -7.18
CA ASP A 602 8.33 -27.21 -7.08
C ASP A 602 7.26 -26.68 -6.09
N ALA A 603 7.62 -25.73 -5.22
CA ALA A 603 6.71 -25.09 -4.27
C ALA A 603 6.15 -23.74 -4.79
N GLY A 604 6.60 -23.29 -5.98
CA GLY A 604 6.18 -22.03 -6.57
C GLY A 604 7.01 -20.81 -6.16
N ASN A 605 8.13 -21.01 -5.44
CA ASN A 605 9.03 -19.92 -5.07
C ASN A 605 10.08 -19.65 -6.16
N PRO A 606 10.59 -18.40 -6.28
CA PRO A 606 11.70 -18.11 -7.16
C PRO A 606 12.93 -19.00 -6.86
N VAL A 607 13.54 -19.56 -7.91
CA VAL A 607 14.75 -20.39 -7.75
C VAL A 607 15.85 -19.52 -7.19
N ARG A 608 16.46 -19.96 -6.08
CA ARG A 608 17.54 -19.28 -5.37
C ARG A 608 18.90 -19.87 -5.70
N THR A 609 19.90 -19.03 -5.96
CA THR A 609 21.27 -19.40 -6.25
C THR A 609 22.18 -18.94 -5.10
N PRO A 610 23.05 -19.79 -4.54
CA PRO A 610 24.01 -19.36 -3.52
C PRO A 610 25.00 -18.33 -4.09
N LEU A 611 25.31 -17.29 -3.29
CA LEU A 611 26.35 -16.32 -3.59
C LEU A 611 27.73 -16.99 -3.47
N ASP A 612 28.56 -16.93 -4.52
CA ASP A 612 29.91 -17.51 -4.50
C ASP A 612 30.91 -16.51 -3.90
N MET A 613 31.23 -16.70 -2.63
CA MET A 613 32.20 -15.88 -1.90
C MET A 613 33.63 -16.02 -2.38
N ASN A 614 33.94 -16.98 -3.26
CA ASN A 614 35.28 -17.12 -3.87
C ASN A 614 35.44 -16.28 -5.16
N ASP A 615 34.30 -15.84 -5.73
CA ASP A 615 34.33 -14.90 -6.85
C ASP A 615 34.27 -13.47 -6.31
N LEU A 616 35.41 -12.79 -6.31
CA LEU A 616 35.56 -11.45 -5.74
C LEU A 616 34.77 -10.35 -6.48
N ARG A 617 34.19 -10.67 -7.65
CA ARG A 617 33.49 -9.71 -8.52
C ARG A 617 32.02 -10.05 -8.78
N SER A 618 31.62 -11.29 -8.56
CA SER A 618 30.25 -11.73 -8.87
C SER A 618 29.28 -11.40 -7.73
N PRO A 619 28.07 -10.94 -8.03
CA PRO A 619 27.53 -10.56 -9.35
C PRO A 619 27.81 -9.11 -9.75
N PHE A 620 28.51 -8.33 -8.93
CA PHE A 620 28.82 -6.91 -9.13
C PHE A 620 30.31 -6.66 -9.12
N ASP A 621 30.81 -5.66 -9.87
CA ASP A 621 32.21 -5.28 -9.91
C ASP A 621 32.59 -4.30 -8.79
N PHE A 622 33.87 -3.87 -8.72
CA PHE A 622 34.44 -3.05 -7.64
C PHE A 622 33.85 -1.65 -7.55
N GLU A 623 33.14 -1.19 -8.57
CA GLU A 623 32.31 0.04 -8.54
C GLU A 623 31.21 0.02 -7.45
N ILE A 624 30.85 -1.16 -6.92
CA ILE A 624 29.98 -1.28 -5.75
C ILE A 624 30.50 -0.44 -4.58
N GLY A 625 31.83 -0.31 -4.45
CA GLY A 625 32.47 0.43 -3.36
C GLY A 625 32.02 1.89 -3.23
N PHE A 626 31.62 2.53 -4.32
CA PHE A 626 31.08 3.90 -4.28
C PHE A 626 29.62 4.01 -4.69
N GLY A 627 28.89 2.87 -4.79
CA GLY A 627 27.42 2.84 -4.92
C GLY A 627 26.91 3.05 -6.34
N GLN A 628 27.53 2.42 -7.34
CA GLN A 628 27.11 2.48 -8.73
C GLN A 628 25.80 1.70 -8.99
N PHE A 629 25.59 0.58 -8.29
CA PHE A 629 24.54 -0.36 -8.57
C PHE A 629 23.23 0.03 -7.87
N PRO A 630 22.13 0.23 -8.61
CA PRO A 630 20.85 0.68 -8.06
C PRO A 630 20.31 -0.25 -6.97
N THR A 631 19.75 0.35 -5.93
CA THR A 631 19.06 -0.31 -4.82
C THR A 631 17.81 0.51 -4.40
N THR A 632 17.02 -0.01 -3.48
CA THR A 632 15.77 0.65 -3.07
C THR A 632 16.01 1.67 -1.95
N VAL A 633 15.12 2.67 -1.88
CA VAL A 633 15.12 3.65 -0.78
C VAL A 633 14.84 2.95 0.55
N LYS A 634 13.95 1.96 0.54
CA LYS A 634 13.62 1.12 1.69
C LYS A 634 14.85 0.39 2.23
N ASP A 635 15.64 -0.22 1.36
CA ASP A 635 16.84 -0.98 1.77
C ASP A 635 17.92 -0.06 2.35
N MET A 636 18.10 1.14 1.78
CA MET A 636 19.06 2.10 2.33
C MET A 636 18.62 2.64 3.70
N ALA A 637 17.32 2.84 3.94
CA ALA A 637 16.81 3.17 5.27
C ALA A 637 17.08 2.05 6.27
N SER A 638 16.92 0.78 5.87
CA SER A 638 17.23 -0.40 6.69
C SER A 638 18.69 -0.53 7.04
N VAL A 639 19.60 -0.30 6.06
CA VAL A 639 21.07 -0.31 6.28
C VAL A 639 21.48 0.71 7.34
N TYR A 640 20.95 1.92 7.28
CA TYR A 640 21.28 2.95 8.27
C TYR A 640 20.57 2.73 9.62
N ALA A 641 19.41 2.05 9.62
CA ALA A 641 18.80 1.57 10.87
C ALA A 641 19.72 0.55 11.59
N THR A 642 20.39 -0.32 10.84
CA THR A 642 21.38 -1.25 11.37
C THR A 642 22.59 -0.53 11.97
N ILE A 643 23.11 0.51 11.29
CA ILE A 643 24.18 1.35 11.85
C ILE A 643 23.70 2.01 13.15
N ALA A 644 22.51 2.57 13.17
CA ALA A 644 21.93 3.23 14.35
C ALA A 644 21.67 2.28 15.51
N ASN A 645 21.42 1.00 15.23
CA ASN A 645 21.16 -0.08 16.20
C ASN A 645 22.41 -0.87 16.59
N ASP A 646 23.52 -0.17 16.80
CA ASP A 646 24.81 -0.76 17.19
C ASP A 646 25.23 -1.99 16.34
N GLY A 647 24.91 -1.97 15.03
CA GLY A 647 25.31 -3.00 14.07
C GLY A 647 24.39 -4.23 14.03
N THR A 648 23.31 -4.25 14.77
CA THR A 648 22.33 -5.34 14.75
C THR A 648 21.23 -5.01 13.73
N TYR A 649 21.13 -5.83 12.70
CA TYR A 649 20.02 -5.80 11.76
C TYR A 649 18.79 -6.46 12.36
N VAL A 650 17.63 -5.84 12.20
CA VAL A 650 16.31 -6.43 12.43
C VAL A 650 15.52 -6.36 11.12
N GLU A 651 14.87 -7.47 10.77
CA GLU A 651 14.10 -7.59 9.53
C GLU A 651 13.12 -6.44 9.36
N THR A 652 13.28 -5.70 8.26
CA THR A 652 12.39 -4.59 7.91
C THR A 652 11.04 -5.14 7.48
N HIS A 653 9.97 -4.72 8.15
CA HIS A 653 8.64 -5.29 8.00
C HIS A 653 7.52 -4.24 8.04
N PHE A 654 6.34 -4.63 7.53
CA PHE A 654 5.15 -3.79 7.42
C PHE A 654 3.98 -4.28 8.25
N VAL A 655 3.99 -5.52 8.74
CA VAL A 655 2.89 -6.09 9.55
C VAL A 655 3.26 -6.09 11.02
N GLU A 656 2.54 -5.30 11.81
CA GLU A 656 2.66 -5.23 13.27
C GLU A 656 1.99 -6.42 13.95
N ALA A 657 0.71 -6.63 13.62
CA ALA A 657 -0.11 -7.71 14.19
C ALA A 657 -1.24 -8.08 13.23
N VAL A 658 -1.71 -9.31 13.36
CA VAL A 658 -2.88 -9.81 12.63
C VAL A 658 -3.93 -10.26 13.63
N TYR A 659 -5.15 -9.77 13.50
CA TYR A 659 -6.29 -10.15 14.34
C TYR A 659 -7.31 -10.93 13.51
N LYS A 660 -7.81 -12.01 14.09
CA LYS A 660 -8.94 -12.76 13.54
C LYS A 660 -10.23 -11.97 13.72
N ARG A 661 -11.28 -12.42 13.06
CA ARG A 661 -12.63 -11.85 13.13
C ARG A 661 -13.14 -11.64 14.56
N ASP A 662 -12.84 -12.53 15.49
CA ASP A 662 -13.24 -12.46 16.90
C ASP A 662 -12.35 -11.52 17.74
N GLY A 663 -11.44 -10.79 17.11
CA GLY A 663 -10.48 -9.92 17.78
C GLY A 663 -9.30 -10.64 18.41
N THR A 664 -9.20 -11.96 18.25
CA THR A 664 -8.06 -12.73 18.77
C THR A 664 -6.83 -12.48 17.89
N GLU A 665 -5.72 -12.10 18.50
CA GLU A 665 -4.45 -11.95 17.81
C GLU A 665 -3.94 -13.30 17.30
N LEU A 666 -3.44 -13.31 16.08
CA LEU A 666 -2.82 -14.46 15.43
C LEU A 666 -1.31 -14.42 15.67
N GLU A 667 -0.80 -15.42 16.37
CA GLU A 667 0.64 -15.55 16.60
C GLU A 667 1.36 -15.88 15.29
N PRO A 668 2.50 -15.22 15.01
CA PRO A 668 3.28 -15.52 13.82
C PRO A 668 3.90 -16.93 13.89
N ILE A 669 3.92 -17.63 12.76
CA ILE A 669 4.56 -18.96 12.63
C ILE A 669 6.08 -18.85 12.46
N ARG A 670 6.60 -17.68 12.05
CA ARG A 670 8.03 -17.33 11.96
C ARG A 670 8.26 -15.97 12.62
N GLY A 671 9.27 -15.87 13.49
CA GLY A 671 9.75 -14.61 14.02
C GLY A 671 10.44 -13.74 12.97
N LEU A 672 10.70 -12.49 13.32
CA LEU A 672 11.56 -11.60 12.53
C LEU A 672 13.01 -12.07 12.59
N GLU A 673 13.76 -11.87 11.50
CA GLU A 673 15.20 -12.07 11.48
C GLU A 673 15.88 -10.98 12.32
N GLU A 674 16.76 -11.38 13.22
CA GLU A 674 17.64 -10.49 13.98
C GLU A 674 19.07 -11.02 13.85
N THR A 675 19.95 -10.25 13.23
CA THR A 675 21.30 -10.69 12.91
C THR A 675 22.33 -9.62 13.27
N PRO A 676 23.41 -9.98 14.00
CA PRO A 676 24.55 -9.08 14.20
C PRO A 676 25.32 -8.91 12.88
N ALA A 677 25.02 -7.83 12.16
CA ALA A 677 25.63 -7.50 10.86
C ALA A 677 27.02 -6.93 11.00
N LEU A 678 27.24 -6.10 12.02
CA LEU A 678 28.53 -5.48 12.37
C LEU A 678 28.76 -5.63 13.88
N ASP A 679 30.01 -5.71 14.29
CA ASP A 679 30.34 -5.52 15.71
C ASP A 679 29.91 -4.13 16.19
N ALA A 680 29.39 -4.01 17.41
CA ALA A 680 28.93 -2.74 17.97
C ALA A 680 29.99 -1.62 17.92
N GLY A 681 31.28 -1.99 18.11
CA GLY A 681 32.38 -1.04 17.97
C GLY A 681 32.50 -0.47 16.57
N ILE A 682 32.28 -1.30 15.53
CA ILE A 682 32.32 -0.86 14.13
C ILE A 682 31.14 0.07 13.83
N ALA A 683 29.95 -0.28 14.33
CA ALA A 683 28.76 0.57 14.17
C ALA A 683 28.96 1.95 14.80
N ARG A 684 29.55 2.02 16.03
CA ARG A 684 29.88 3.29 16.71
C ARG A 684 30.90 4.12 15.93
N ASP A 685 31.89 3.47 15.32
CA ASP A 685 32.86 4.14 14.47
C ASP A 685 32.17 4.74 13.22
N LEU A 686 31.22 4.02 12.62
CA LEU A 686 30.43 4.51 11.50
C LEU A 686 29.44 5.63 11.91
N GLN A 687 28.77 5.50 13.05
CA GLN A 687 27.91 6.56 13.63
C GLN A 687 28.71 7.85 13.78
N TRP A 688 29.94 7.76 14.32
CA TRP A 688 30.83 8.90 14.46
C TRP A 688 31.31 9.45 13.12
N VAL A 689 31.71 8.61 12.15
CA VAL A 689 32.08 9.05 10.80
C VAL A 689 30.95 9.84 10.16
N GLY A 690 29.72 9.33 10.20
CA GLY A 690 28.54 9.99 9.65
C GLY A 690 28.19 11.30 10.37
N SER A 691 28.42 11.39 11.70
CA SER A 691 28.17 12.62 12.46
C SER A 691 29.11 13.76 12.06
N THR A 692 30.33 13.45 11.56
CA THR A 692 31.26 14.46 11.05
C THR A 692 30.81 15.08 9.73
N ILE A 693 29.88 14.41 9.01
CA ILE A 693 29.34 14.89 7.73
C ILE A 693 28.16 15.84 7.96
N GLY A 694 27.30 15.52 8.91
CA GLY A 694 26.05 16.24 9.16
C GLY A 694 26.24 17.62 9.83
N GLY A 695 27.40 17.90 10.45
CA GLY A 695 27.61 19.12 11.22
C GLY A 695 27.94 20.37 10.39
N GLU A 696 28.26 20.25 9.10
CA GLU A 696 28.69 21.37 8.26
C GLU A 696 27.53 22.21 7.68
N ASP A 697 26.32 21.66 7.57
CA ASP A 697 25.18 22.27 6.85
C ASP A 697 24.01 22.74 7.75
N GLY A 698 24.24 23.01 9.05
CA GLY A 698 23.20 23.49 9.96
C GLY A 698 22.24 22.40 10.42
N GLY A 699 22.74 21.21 10.69
CA GLY A 699 22.10 19.96 11.05
C GLY A 699 20.85 19.97 11.94
N LEU A 700 20.46 18.82 12.46
CA LEU A 700 19.44 18.72 13.50
C LEU A 700 19.98 19.32 14.82
N ASP A 701 19.09 19.84 15.66
CA ASP A 701 19.45 20.31 17.01
C ASP A 701 19.72 19.15 18.00
N ARG A 702 20.20 18.02 17.45
CA ARG A 702 20.52 16.77 18.20
C ARG A 702 21.57 15.93 17.45
N PRO A 703 22.21 14.96 18.13
CA PRO A 703 23.13 14.02 17.48
C PRO A 703 22.45 13.23 16.37
N PHE A 704 23.13 13.10 15.23
CA PHE A 704 22.70 12.27 14.12
C PHE A 704 23.88 11.83 13.28
N THR A 705 23.71 10.77 12.49
CA THR A 705 24.66 10.25 11.52
C THR A 705 24.03 10.31 10.13
N GLY A 706 24.81 10.55 9.08
CA GLY A 706 24.23 10.57 7.74
C GLY A 706 25.28 10.70 6.64
N LYS A 707 24.82 10.53 5.39
CA LYS A 707 25.65 10.64 4.19
C LYS A 707 24.83 11.12 3.00
N THR A 708 25.39 12.07 2.25
CA THR A 708 24.87 12.52 0.96
C THR A 708 25.26 11.53 -0.15
N GLY A 709 24.42 11.44 -1.18
CA GLY A 709 24.70 10.76 -2.45
C GLY A 709 24.36 11.67 -3.62
N THR A 710 25.13 11.55 -4.71
CA THR A 710 24.86 12.25 -5.96
C THR A 710 25.35 11.35 -7.10
N TRP A 711 24.51 11.18 -8.13
CA TRP A 711 24.80 10.40 -9.33
C TRP A 711 24.60 11.25 -10.57
N GLU A 712 25.55 11.19 -11.51
CA GLU A 712 25.54 11.97 -12.74
C GLU A 712 24.42 11.52 -13.70
N ALA A 713 23.93 12.47 -14.51
CA ALA A 713 23.00 12.21 -15.60
C ALA A 713 23.69 11.45 -16.74
N GLY A 714 22.91 10.84 -17.63
CA GLY A 714 23.47 10.10 -18.78
C GLY A 714 24.22 10.99 -19.77
N ASP A 715 25.03 10.36 -20.62
CA ASP A 715 25.92 11.01 -21.60
C ASP A 715 25.20 11.95 -22.60
N ASP A 716 23.91 11.81 -22.76
CA ASP A 716 23.07 12.66 -23.63
C ASP A 716 22.78 14.06 -23.04
N TYR A 717 23.18 14.30 -21.79
CA TYR A 717 22.93 15.53 -21.04
C TYR A 717 24.21 16.34 -20.81
N PRO A 718 24.13 17.60 -20.35
CA PRO A 718 25.29 18.42 -20.09
C PRO A 718 26.25 17.80 -19.07
N ASP A 719 27.57 17.87 -19.33
CA ASP A 719 28.61 17.41 -18.40
C ASP A 719 28.41 18.00 -17.00
N GLY A 720 28.45 17.17 -15.98
CA GLY A 720 28.26 17.57 -14.57
C GLY A 720 26.80 17.75 -14.13
N ALA A 721 25.82 17.48 -15.00
CA ALA A 721 24.43 17.36 -14.58
C ALA A 721 24.20 16.09 -13.75
N ASN A 722 23.37 16.14 -12.73
CA ASN A 722 23.07 15.05 -11.83
C ASN A 722 21.67 14.49 -12.12
N ALA A 723 21.48 13.17 -12.07
CA ALA A 723 20.19 12.48 -12.25
C ALA A 723 19.57 12.05 -10.91
N HIS A 724 20.38 11.66 -9.94
CA HIS A 724 19.92 11.23 -8.64
C HIS A 724 20.64 11.93 -7.52
N THR A 725 19.89 12.29 -6.49
CA THR A 725 20.46 12.73 -5.22
C THR A 725 19.87 11.94 -4.07
N TRP A 726 20.67 11.78 -3.03
CA TRP A 726 20.30 11.03 -1.84
C TRP A 726 20.76 11.76 -0.57
N TYR A 727 20.00 11.58 0.47
CA TYR A 727 20.47 11.72 1.84
C TYR A 727 19.91 10.56 2.66
N VAL A 728 20.81 9.82 3.31
CA VAL A 728 20.41 8.75 4.22
C VAL A 728 21.05 9.06 5.57
N GLY A 729 20.26 9.04 6.62
CA GLY A 729 20.74 9.37 7.94
C GLY A 729 19.81 8.90 9.04
N ALA A 730 20.34 8.86 10.26
CA ALA A 730 19.62 8.35 11.41
C ALA A 730 19.92 9.15 12.68
N ILE A 731 18.95 9.14 13.58
CA ILE A 731 19.09 9.34 15.03
C ILE A 731 18.99 7.98 15.70
N PRO A 732 19.31 7.82 16.99
CA PRO A 732 19.19 6.52 17.66
C PRO A 732 17.83 5.83 17.51
N GLN A 733 16.74 6.61 17.44
CA GLN A 733 15.36 6.10 17.40
C GLN A 733 14.77 5.95 16.00
N LEU A 734 15.39 6.53 14.94
CA LEU A 734 14.82 6.56 13.60
C LEU A 734 15.88 6.70 12.51
N SER A 735 15.78 5.86 11.48
CA SER A 735 16.55 5.94 10.23
C SER A 735 15.64 6.40 9.10
N ILE A 736 16.08 7.40 8.32
CA ILE A 736 15.35 7.87 7.15
C ILE A 736 16.27 7.87 5.93
N ALA A 737 15.77 7.33 4.81
CA ALA A 737 16.34 7.51 3.49
C ALA A 737 15.46 8.44 2.66
N ALA A 738 16.05 9.44 2.02
CA ALA A 738 15.41 10.35 1.09
C ALA A 738 16.16 10.33 -0.25
N TRP A 739 15.42 10.06 -1.30
CA TRP A 739 15.90 10.10 -2.69
C TRP A 739 15.14 11.15 -3.47
N VAL A 740 15.82 11.83 -4.41
CA VAL A 740 15.22 12.73 -5.37
C VAL A 740 15.77 12.42 -6.77
N GLY A 741 14.85 12.31 -7.72
CA GLY A 741 15.13 12.02 -9.12
C GLY A 741 14.22 12.79 -10.09
N ASN A 742 14.31 12.45 -11.37
CA ASN A 742 13.46 13.00 -12.42
C ASN A 742 12.41 11.98 -12.85
N ALA A 743 11.13 12.38 -12.81
CA ALA A 743 10.00 11.51 -13.16
C ALA A 743 9.91 11.17 -14.66
N THR A 744 10.69 11.85 -15.53
CA THR A 744 10.63 11.63 -16.98
C THR A 744 11.52 10.48 -17.45
N ALA A 745 12.67 10.30 -16.83
CA ALA A 745 13.59 9.19 -17.06
C ALA A 745 14.64 9.11 -15.94
N GLU A 746 15.12 7.91 -15.63
CA GLU A 746 16.16 7.67 -14.63
C GLU A 746 17.48 8.40 -14.92
N SER A 747 17.85 8.55 -16.18
CA SER A 747 19.07 9.27 -16.59
C SER A 747 18.88 10.78 -16.80
N ALA A 748 17.63 11.28 -16.65
CA ALA A 748 17.34 12.69 -16.91
C ALA A 748 17.88 13.58 -15.79
N PRO A 749 18.36 14.80 -16.11
CA PRO A 749 18.96 15.67 -15.13
C PRO A 749 17.97 16.20 -14.11
N LEU A 750 18.44 16.37 -12.91
CA LEU A 750 17.76 17.12 -11.86
C LEU A 750 17.73 18.60 -12.22
N LEU A 751 16.63 19.25 -11.93
CA LEU A 751 16.39 20.65 -12.26
C LEU A 751 16.11 21.45 -10.99
N ASN A 752 16.78 22.59 -10.86
CA ASN A 752 16.52 23.55 -9.81
C ASN A 752 15.20 24.32 -10.04
N GLU A 753 14.87 25.26 -9.18
CA GLU A 753 13.64 26.07 -9.24
C GLU A 753 13.46 26.83 -10.58
N TRP A 754 14.56 27.09 -11.27
CA TRP A 754 14.59 27.85 -12.55
C TRP A 754 14.70 26.95 -13.78
N GLY A 755 14.72 25.61 -13.59
CA GLY A 755 14.89 24.65 -14.67
C GLY A 755 16.35 24.50 -15.14
N GLY A 756 17.32 25.02 -14.37
CA GLY A 756 18.76 24.80 -14.57
C GLY A 756 19.25 23.54 -13.87
N THR A 757 20.46 23.11 -14.22
CA THR A 757 21.10 21.91 -13.65
C THR A 757 22.17 22.24 -12.59
N GLU A 758 22.35 23.53 -12.28
CA GLU A 758 23.34 23.99 -11.31
C GLU A 758 22.81 23.79 -9.87
N ASP A 759 23.74 23.56 -8.95
CA ASP A 759 23.51 23.49 -7.50
C ASP A 759 22.50 22.42 -7.04
N VAL A 760 22.34 21.34 -7.81
CA VAL A 760 21.46 20.20 -7.50
C VAL A 760 22.30 19.00 -7.05
N PHE A 761 22.54 18.91 -5.73
CA PHE A 761 23.37 17.88 -5.07
C PHE A 761 22.58 17.24 -3.91
N GLY A 762 23.10 16.18 -3.34
CA GLY A 762 22.50 15.53 -2.18
C GLY A 762 22.32 16.50 -0.98
N SER A 763 23.26 17.41 -0.78
CA SER A 763 23.21 18.40 0.31
C SER A 763 22.18 19.53 0.06
N THR A 764 21.93 19.89 -1.22
CA THR A 764 21.04 21.00 -1.56
C THR A 764 19.59 20.54 -1.86
N LEU A 765 19.39 19.26 -2.21
CA LEU A 765 18.11 18.74 -2.65
C LEU A 765 17.55 17.67 -1.70
N SER A 766 18.25 16.54 -1.53
CA SER A 766 17.74 15.42 -0.71
C SER A 766 17.92 15.64 0.80
N TYR A 767 18.93 16.40 1.23
CA TYR A 767 19.09 16.75 2.64
C TYR A 767 17.92 17.57 3.20
N PRO A 768 17.44 18.64 2.54
CA PRO A 768 16.22 19.34 2.97
C PRO A 768 14.98 18.44 3.05
N VAL A 769 14.79 17.50 2.10
CA VAL A 769 13.70 16.51 2.13
C VAL A 769 13.85 15.61 3.35
N TRP A 770 15.03 15.03 3.55
CA TRP A 770 15.34 14.20 4.69
C TRP A 770 15.12 14.94 6.03
N LYS A 771 15.65 16.16 6.12
CA LYS A 771 15.57 16.97 7.36
C LYS A 771 14.12 17.31 7.70
N GLN A 772 13.32 17.75 6.74
CA GLN A 772 11.92 18.08 6.97
C GLN A 772 11.14 16.85 7.45
N PHE A 773 11.36 15.69 6.82
CA PHE A 773 10.70 14.47 7.25
C PHE A 773 11.17 14.02 8.63
N MET A 774 12.48 14.09 8.93
CA MET A 774 13.02 13.75 10.24
C MET A 774 12.47 14.67 11.32
N ASP A 775 12.43 15.97 11.11
CA ASP A 775 11.85 16.94 12.06
C ASP A 775 10.36 16.63 12.31
N GLY A 776 9.58 16.37 11.27
CA GLY A 776 8.16 16.01 11.37
C GLY A 776 7.94 14.69 12.10
N ALA A 777 8.79 13.69 11.86
CA ALA A 777 8.71 12.40 12.55
C ALA A 777 9.12 12.50 14.04
N ILE A 778 10.14 13.32 14.34
CA ILE A 778 10.53 13.61 15.74
C ILE A 778 9.39 14.29 16.49
N GLU A 779 8.72 15.28 15.87
CA GLU A 779 7.57 15.95 16.47
C GLU A 779 6.41 14.98 16.70
N ALA A 780 6.08 14.17 15.68
CA ALA A 780 4.99 13.18 15.73
C ALA A 780 5.18 12.14 16.84
N LYS A 781 6.40 11.64 17.02
CA LYS A 781 6.72 10.61 18.01
C LYS A 781 7.11 11.17 19.37
N GLY A 782 7.48 12.46 19.44
CA GLY A 782 7.98 13.07 20.66
C GLY A 782 9.29 12.45 21.15
N TYR A 783 10.21 12.09 20.23
CA TYR A 783 11.47 11.47 20.58
C TYR A 783 12.35 12.39 21.42
N ASP A 784 12.79 11.89 22.57
CA ASP A 784 13.81 12.55 23.40
C ASP A 784 15.15 12.63 22.65
N GLU A 785 16.00 13.59 23.05
CA GLU A 785 17.35 13.67 22.53
C GLU A 785 18.20 12.54 23.13
N GLU A 786 18.74 11.71 22.26
CA GLU A 786 19.66 10.62 22.60
C GLU A 786 20.92 10.72 21.75
N ASP A 787 22.02 10.13 22.24
CA ASP A 787 23.30 10.06 21.56
C ASP A 787 23.87 8.63 21.65
N TRP A 788 24.72 8.28 20.70
CA TRP A 788 25.42 7.02 20.71
C TRP A 788 26.64 7.07 21.63
N GLU A 789 27.16 5.90 22.01
CA GLU A 789 28.42 5.82 22.69
C GLU A 789 29.56 6.29 21.77
N ALA A 790 30.66 6.75 22.41
CA ALA A 790 31.82 7.27 21.68
C ALA A 790 32.45 6.20 20.76
N PRO A 791 33.09 6.61 19.61
CA PRO A 791 33.79 5.69 18.73
C PRO A 791 34.92 4.98 19.46
N VAL A 792 35.20 3.75 19.06
CA VAL A 792 36.23 2.91 19.69
C VAL A 792 37.48 2.73 18.82
N HIS A 793 37.45 3.24 17.58
CA HIS A 793 38.52 3.09 16.59
C HIS A 793 38.87 1.61 16.37
N SER A 794 37.88 0.81 16.02
CA SER A 794 37.98 -0.62 15.75
C SER A 794 39.06 -0.93 14.73
N GLY A 795 39.71 -2.11 14.82
CA GLY A 795 40.74 -2.55 13.90
C GLY A 795 42.09 -1.89 14.14
N SER A 796 42.92 -1.79 13.11
CA SER A 796 44.23 -1.18 13.14
C SER A 796 44.40 -0.21 11.98
N PRO A 797 45.13 0.92 12.17
CA PRO A 797 45.44 1.80 11.06
C PRO A 797 46.34 1.04 10.04
N ILE A 798 45.83 0.88 8.81
CA ILE A 798 46.59 0.31 7.70
C ILE A 798 47.10 1.41 6.78
N LEU A 799 48.20 1.12 6.08
CA LEU A 799 48.89 2.06 5.18
C LEU A 799 49.18 1.45 3.82
N ASP A 800 48.75 0.23 3.57
CA ASP A 800 49.16 -0.57 2.40
C ASP A 800 48.88 0.15 1.07
N ASP A 801 47.81 0.95 1.02
CA ASP A 801 47.38 1.67 -0.18
C ASP A 801 48.20 2.93 -0.51
N ILE A 802 49.02 3.41 0.45
CA ILE A 802 49.91 4.57 0.32
C ILE A 802 51.38 4.22 0.30
N ILE A 803 51.73 2.92 0.42
CA ILE A 803 53.10 2.45 0.38
C ILE A 803 53.50 2.15 -1.09
N ASN A 804 54.55 2.77 -1.58
CA ASN A 804 55.11 2.51 -2.90
C ASN A 804 55.73 1.10 -2.99
N GLU A 805 55.94 0.58 -4.21
CA GLU A 805 56.56 -0.74 -4.45
C GLU A 805 57.92 -0.92 -3.77
N ASP A 806 58.67 0.15 -3.53
CA ASP A 806 59.96 0.14 -2.84
C ASP A 806 59.86 0.18 -1.32
N GLY A 807 58.62 0.16 -0.78
CA GLY A 807 58.34 0.22 0.65
C GLY A 807 58.42 1.63 1.26
N THR A 808 58.48 2.67 0.44
CA THR A 808 58.51 4.06 0.89
C THR A 808 57.13 4.69 0.78
N ILE A 809 56.90 5.79 1.50
CA ILE A 809 55.75 6.68 1.38
C ILE A 809 56.24 8.02 0.87
N ASP A 810 55.46 8.71 0.02
CA ASP A 810 55.82 10.03 -0.48
C ASP A 810 56.04 11.00 0.69
N ALA A 811 57.22 11.59 0.72
CA ALA A 811 57.62 12.49 1.82
C ALA A 811 56.76 13.78 1.88
N ASP A 812 56.12 14.13 0.80
CA ASP A 812 55.25 15.30 0.69
C ASP A 812 53.76 14.90 0.90
N SER A 813 53.42 13.62 1.19
CA SER A 813 52.10 13.14 1.46
C SER A 813 51.51 13.71 2.77
N PRO A 814 50.18 13.90 2.89
CA PRO A 814 49.53 14.27 4.14
C PRO A 814 49.86 13.32 5.30
N TYR A 815 50.03 12.02 5.03
CA TYR A 815 50.43 11.05 6.06
C TYR A 815 51.82 11.41 6.63
N CYS A 816 52.78 11.68 5.78
CA CYS A 816 54.14 12.03 6.22
C CYS A 816 54.18 13.41 6.91
N ALA A 817 53.31 14.33 6.53
CA ALA A 817 53.13 15.60 7.24
C ALA A 817 52.58 15.38 8.65
N ALA A 818 51.63 14.46 8.83
CA ALA A 818 51.02 14.09 10.10
C ALA A 818 51.96 13.22 10.99
N THR A 819 52.82 12.40 10.34
CA THR A 819 53.73 11.45 11.01
C THR A 819 55.18 11.60 10.58
N PRO A 820 55.80 12.77 10.84
CA PRO A 820 57.12 13.11 10.32
C PRO A 820 58.26 12.21 10.85
N THR A 821 58.01 11.39 11.84
CA THR A 821 58.95 10.44 12.44
C THR A 821 58.94 9.07 11.80
N ASP A 822 58.02 8.78 10.86
CA ASP A 822 57.97 7.51 10.16
C ASP A 822 59.15 7.42 9.19
N THR A 823 59.92 6.34 9.32
CA THR A 823 61.17 6.14 8.54
C THR A 823 60.87 5.81 7.07
N ARG A 824 59.63 5.49 6.71
CA ARG A 824 59.18 5.25 5.34
C ARG A 824 58.96 6.53 4.57
N CYS A 825 58.78 7.68 5.23
CA CYS A 825 58.66 9.03 4.64
C CYS A 825 60.02 9.49 4.12
N LYS A 826 60.47 9.06 2.95
CA LYS A 826 61.74 9.47 2.34
C LYS A 826 61.44 10.50 1.24
N ARG A 827 62.20 11.59 1.27
CA ARG A 827 62.25 12.50 0.12
C ARG A 827 63.07 11.86 -0.96
N GLU A 828 62.59 11.66 -2.17
CA GLU A 828 63.40 11.38 -3.34
C GLU A 828 64.49 12.46 -3.46
N GLN A 829 65.73 12.04 -3.37
CA GLN A 829 66.80 12.94 -3.79
C GLN A 829 66.76 13.00 -5.32
N PRO A 830 66.64 14.18 -5.92
CA PRO A 830 66.71 14.29 -7.37
C PRO A 830 68.03 13.66 -7.87
N PRO A 831 67.99 12.82 -8.92
CA PRO A 831 69.15 12.19 -9.44
C PRO A 831 70.15 13.25 -9.94
N GLY A 832 71.21 13.42 -9.21
CA GLY A 832 72.45 14.15 -9.67
C GLY A 832 72.44 15.68 -9.41
N GLY A 833 72.48 16.09 -8.13
CA GLY A 833 72.95 17.40 -7.77
C GLY A 833 74.00 17.35 -6.66
N ASN A 834 75.22 17.23 -7.02
CA ASN A 834 76.41 17.54 -6.14
C ASN A 834 76.29 19.05 -5.73
N ASN A 835 75.53 19.36 -4.74
CA ASN A 835 75.65 20.69 -4.09
C ASN A 835 75.82 20.52 -2.58
N THR A 836 77.02 20.68 -2.20
CA THR A 836 77.54 20.71 -0.83
C THR A 836 77.29 22.06 -0.14
N THR A 837 76.03 22.47 -0.06
CA THR A 837 75.67 23.57 0.82
C THR A 837 74.42 23.14 1.66
N CYS A 838 74.79 22.84 2.94
CA CYS A 838 73.75 22.62 3.93
C CYS A 838 72.86 23.89 4.05
N ASP A 839 71.52 23.67 4.10
CA ASP A 839 70.60 24.71 4.48
C ASP A 839 70.96 25.17 5.94
N PRO A 840 71.02 26.43 6.20
CA PRO A 840 71.31 26.94 7.54
C PRO A 840 70.37 26.42 8.66
N ILE A 841 69.16 25.99 8.31
CA ILE A 841 68.18 25.42 9.26
C ILE A 841 68.54 23.95 9.54
N ALA A 842 68.95 23.17 8.54
CA ALA A 842 69.35 21.79 8.72
C ALA A 842 70.67 21.66 9.49
N GLU A 843 71.56 22.65 9.35
CA GLU A 843 72.80 22.74 10.11
C GLU A 843 72.54 23.05 11.61
N ALA A 844 71.53 23.91 11.88
CA ALA A 844 71.14 24.28 13.26
C ALA A 844 70.51 23.13 14.04
N PHE A 845 69.94 22.11 13.35
CA PHE A 845 69.34 20.91 13.96
C PHE A 845 70.23 19.63 13.87
N GLY A 846 71.50 19.76 13.38
CA GLY A 846 72.44 18.67 13.37
C GLY A 846 72.13 17.56 12.30
N LEU A 847 71.39 17.90 11.29
CA LEU A 847 70.90 16.98 10.24
C LEU A 847 71.85 16.87 9.05
N CYS A 848 72.86 17.76 8.94
CA CYS A 848 74.00 17.63 8.00
C CYS A 848 75.25 18.36 8.52
N THR A 849 76.43 17.90 8.05
CA THR A 849 77.76 18.54 8.37
C THR A 849 78.38 19.05 7.11
N PRO A 850 78.92 20.34 7.06
CA PRO A 850 79.61 20.84 5.88
C PRO A 850 80.85 20.04 5.53
N GLY A 851 80.86 19.49 4.31
CA GLY A 851 82.10 18.79 3.82
C GLY A 851 83.16 19.78 3.44
N THR A 852 84.38 19.62 4.02
CA THR A 852 85.54 20.40 3.74
C THR A 852 86.01 20.21 2.31
N GLY A 853 85.98 21.24 1.50
CA GLY A 853 86.39 21.30 0.11
C GLY A 853 87.81 20.94 -0.22
N GLY A 854 87.99 20.16 -1.21
CA GLY A 854 89.27 19.95 -1.92
C GLY A 854 89.17 20.35 -3.40
N ASN A 855 89.98 21.32 -3.75
CA ASN A 855 90.12 22.03 -5.01
C ASN A 855 90.86 21.17 -6.08
N ASN A 856 90.29 21.17 -7.35
CA ASN A 856 91.17 21.19 -8.61
C ASN A 856 90.25 20.76 -9.76
N GLY A 857 89.98 21.56 -10.80
CA GLY A 857 90.93 21.94 -11.84
C GLY A 857 90.29 21.72 -13.19
N ASN A 858 89.94 22.74 -13.89
CA ASN A 858 90.10 23.02 -15.31
C ASN A 858 89.61 22.04 -16.38
N GLY A 859 88.90 22.56 -17.34
CA GLY A 859 88.68 21.91 -18.66
C GLY A 859 87.52 22.44 -19.50
N ASN A 860 87.80 23.39 -20.35
CA ASN A 860 87.07 23.92 -21.48
C ASN A 860 86.35 22.90 -22.35
N GLY A 861 85.21 23.37 -22.96
CA GLY A 861 84.69 22.76 -24.19
C GLY A 861 83.34 23.32 -24.62
N ARG A 862 83.38 24.21 -25.58
CA ARG A 862 82.26 24.79 -26.40
C ARG A 862 81.58 23.72 -27.25
N GLY A 863 80.32 24.07 -27.67
CA GLY A 863 79.74 23.58 -28.91
C GLY A 863 78.25 23.49 -28.76
N ASP A 864 77.64 24.35 -29.17
CA ASP A 864 76.54 24.85 -30.09
C ASP A 864 75.69 23.72 -30.68
N ASP A 865 74.35 24.14 -30.74
CA ASP A 865 73.36 23.89 -31.76
C ASP A 865 72.70 22.51 -31.95
N ASP A 866 71.39 22.35 -31.68
CA ASP A 866 70.14 22.45 -32.49
C ASP A 866 68.95 22.03 -31.67
#